data_a7f9f4ef3f126f4e22c4dd83f17aa4cc
#
_entry.id   a7f9f4ef3f126f4e22c4dd83f17aa4cc
#
_cell.length_a   1.000
_cell.length_b   1.000
_cell.length_c   1.000
_cell.angle_alpha   90.00
_cell.angle_beta   90.00
_cell.angle_gamma   90.00
#
_symmetry.space_group_name_H-M   'P 1'
#
loop_
_entity.id
_entity.type
_entity.pdbx_description
1 polymer ?
#
loop_
_entity_poly.entity_id
_entity_poly.type
_entity_poly.pdbx_seq_one_letter_code
_entity_poly.pdbx_strand_id
1 'polypeptide(L)'
;MSGVASTLAKKRALAAGFGTNANATRYLNQDFKTLRAQCSSAGKLFCDPTFPAAPEALGFNELGRSSYKVRGVTWKRPTELVSNPEFILGGATRTDICQGALGDCWLLAAIASLTLNEYVMARVVPTDQGFGDDYAGIFHFQFWQFGEWVDVVIDDRLPVKDGELMFVHSAEGREFWSALLEKAYAKVNGCYEALSGGSTTEGFEDFTGGIAENYDLQRPPANLFQIIKKALEAGALLGCSIDITSAADSEAVTRQKLVKGHAYSLTGAVEVNFRGRNERLVRMRNPWGQVEWTGAWSDGSSEWSQVQGDCPHANAEDGEFWMSFSDFCRHYNRVELCTLTPDTIEDDSVKHWSVSKFDGSWRRGSTAGGCRNHPYTFWMNPQFVIKLDEEDDDPDDGEVGCSFVVGLIQKNRRKLRKQGEDMHTVGFAIYEVRTEDTLGLGPDQYNYFLTHAQTAKSETFINLREVCSRFKLPPGEYLIVPSTFEPHLNGDFCIRVFSEKQTETHGGAQDHHEQDRLQTYIKAKASAPAHLLTCSLVHLFTCSPITSCLSLTGTDIKTDGFSLETCRVMVNLMDDSGNGKLGLGEFATLWKKVQRYLSIYKKNDSDNSGTMSTPEMRVAFKDAGFSLNNTIYQLLVARYSDPDMTIDFDNFVGCLMRLEMMFSESHRATRQLQLPTCTVRTNNTNFIMLNRTRFRL
;
A
#
# COMPACT_ATOMS: atom_id res chain seq x y z
N MET A 1 -16.23 -8.98 -5.72
CA MET A 1 -15.83 -10.33 -5.22
C MET A 1 -15.76 -10.23 -3.71
N SER A 2 -16.29 -11.21 -2.98
CA SER A 2 -16.13 -11.23 -1.52
C SER A 2 -14.65 -11.30 -1.16
N GLY A 3 -14.25 -10.69 -0.04
CA GLY A 3 -12.83 -10.59 0.34
C GLY A 3 -12.08 -11.93 0.34
N VAL A 4 -12.74 -13.03 0.68
CA VAL A 4 -12.12 -14.37 0.77
C VAL A 4 -11.84 -14.97 -0.62
N ALA A 5 -12.78 -14.90 -1.55
CA ALA A 5 -12.56 -15.39 -2.92
C ALA A 5 -11.47 -14.60 -3.64
N SER A 6 -11.44 -13.28 -3.45
CA SER A 6 -10.37 -12.42 -3.94
C SER A 6 -9.03 -12.77 -3.29
N THR A 7 -9.01 -13.00 -1.99
CA THR A 7 -7.79 -13.39 -1.25
C THR A 7 -7.28 -14.76 -1.69
N LEU A 8 -8.15 -15.75 -1.86
CA LEU A 8 -7.77 -17.08 -2.36
C LEU A 8 -7.29 -17.03 -3.82
N ALA A 9 -7.98 -16.28 -4.68
CA ALA A 9 -7.54 -16.06 -6.05
C ALA A 9 -6.17 -15.39 -6.11
N LYS A 10 -5.93 -14.40 -5.25
CA LYS A 10 -4.64 -13.72 -5.12
C LYS A 10 -3.56 -14.66 -4.58
N LYS A 11 -3.83 -15.46 -3.53
CA LYS A 11 -2.90 -16.46 -3.02
C LYS A 11 -2.53 -17.51 -4.09
N ARG A 12 -3.50 -17.98 -4.87
CA ARG A 12 -3.25 -18.91 -5.99
C ARG A 12 -2.44 -18.26 -7.11
N ALA A 13 -2.73 -17.02 -7.44
CA ALA A 13 -1.99 -16.27 -8.44
C ALA A 13 -0.53 -16.06 -8.00
N LEU A 14 -0.29 -15.67 -6.75
CA LEU A 14 1.05 -15.54 -6.17
C LEU A 14 1.80 -16.87 -6.17
N ALA A 15 1.15 -17.98 -5.78
CA ALA A 15 1.73 -19.31 -5.85
C ALA A 15 2.05 -19.78 -7.29
N ALA A 16 1.35 -19.22 -8.28
CA ALA A 16 1.64 -19.39 -9.72
C ALA A 16 2.66 -18.37 -10.27
N GLY A 17 3.30 -17.58 -9.39
CA GLY A 17 4.32 -16.58 -9.74
C GLY A 17 3.78 -15.26 -10.30
N PHE A 18 2.47 -15.02 -10.27
CA PHE A 18 1.92 -13.69 -10.61
C PHE A 18 2.31 -12.66 -9.55
N GLY A 19 2.69 -11.46 -10.00
CA GLY A 19 3.14 -10.38 -9.13
C GLY A 19 4.63 -10.45 -8.78
N THR A 20 5.36 -11.45 -9.26
CA THR A 20 6.82 -11.45 -9.29
C THR A 20 7.33 -10.51 -10.40
N ASN A 21 8.58 -10.09 -10.34
CA ASN A 21 9.18 -9.27 -11.40
C ASN A 21 9.12 -9.95 -12.77
N ALA A 22 9.37 -11.25 -12.84
CA ALA A 22 9.29 -12.02 -14.08
C ALA A 22 7.87 -12.14 -14.66
N ASN A 23 6.85 -12.02 -13.81
CA ASN A 23 5.44 -12.11 -14.17
C ASN A 23 4.63 -11.01 -13.47
N ALA A 24 5.01 -9.76 -13.75
CA ALA A 24 4.42 -8.58 -13.11
C ALA A 24 2.93 -8.41 -13.47
N THR A 25 2.16 -7.92 -12.53
CA THR A 25 0.73 -7.62 -12.72
C THR A 25 0.57 -6.44 -13.68
N ARG A 26 -0.30 -6.57 -14.67
CA ARG A 26 -0.57 -5.51 -15.66
C ARG A 26 -1.31 -4.34 -15.01
N TYR A 27 -0.63 -3.20 -14.87
CA TYR A 27 -1.27 -2.01 -14.31
C TYR A 27 -2.38 -1.51 -15.24
N LEU A 28 -3.57 -1.28 -14.68
CA LEU A 28 -4.78 -0.87 -15.42
C LEU A 28 -5.12 -1.80 -16.61
N ASN A 29 -4.80 -3.10 -16.49
CA ASN A 29 -5.02 -4.13 -17.51
C ASN A 29 -4.33 -3.85 -18.87
N GLN A 30 -3.27 -3.03 -18.90
CA GLN A 30 -2.50 -2.75 -20.11
C GLN A 30 -1.37 -3.78 -20.27
N ASP A 31 -1.33 -4.44 -21.44
CA ASP A 31 -0.28 -5.39 -21.82
C ASP A 31 0.64 -4.76 -22.85
N PHE A 32 1.90 -4.55 -22.48
CA PHE A 32 2.88 -3.87 -23.34
C PHE A 32 3.04 -4.57 -24.72
N LYS A 33 3.25 -5.88 -24.72
CA LYS A 33 3.52 -6.64 -25.96
C LYS A 33 2.31 -6.63 -26.90
N THR A 34 1.12 -6.81 -26.36
CA THR A 34 -0.13 -6.77 -27.13
C THR A 34 -0.39 -5.39 -27.71
N LEU A 35 -0.24 -4.33 -26.89
CA LEU A 35 -0.48 -2.95 -27.33
C LEU A 35 0.56 -2.51 -28.38
N ARG A 36 1.85 -2.86 -28.19
CA ARG A 36 2.90 -2.60 -29.16
C ARG A 36 2.60 -3.27 -30.50
N ALA A 37 2.25 -4.55 -30.50
CA ALA A 37 1.90 -5.28 -31.70
C ALA A 37 0.69 -4.69 -32.44
N GLN A 38 -0.34 -4.27 -31.70
CA GLN A 38 -1.52 -3.60 -32.27
C GLN A 38 -1.14 -2.26 -32.94
N CYS A 39 -0.30 -1.46 -32.30
CA CYS A 39 0.17 -0.18 -32.85
C CYS A 39 1.03 -0.38 -34.10
N SER A 40 1.98 -1.32 -34.07
CA SER A 40 2.83 -1.65 -35.21
C SER A 40 2.00 -2.16 -36.38
N SER A 41 1.05 -3.06 -36.16
CA SER A 41 0.15 -3.58 -37.21
C SER A 41 -0.74 -2.50 -37.80
N ALA A 42 -1.14 -1.50 -37.02
CA ALA A 42 -1.97 -0.38 -37.46
C ALA A 42 -1.15 0.76 -38.10
N GLY A 43 0.18 0.72 -38.06
CA GLY A 43 1.06 1.80 -38.47
C GLY A 43 0.85 3.10 -37.71
N LYS A 44 0.50 3.01 -36.40
CA LYS A 44 0.18 4.15 -35.52
C LYS A 44 1.00 4.09 -34.25
N LEU A 45 1.44 5.24 -33.77
CA LEU A 45 2.09 5.33 -32.49
C LEU A 45 1.06 5.26 -31.35
N PHE A 46 1.43 4.61 -30.27
CA PHE A 46 0.60 4.46 -29.09
C PHE A 46 0.24 5.82 -28.49
N CYS A 47 -1.01 5.96 -28.05
CA CYS A 47 -1.50 7.06 -27.25
C CYS A 47 -2.21 6.46 -26.03
N ASP A 48 -1.66 6.71 -24.86
CA ASP A 48 -2.17 6.12 -23.62
C ASP A 48 -3.53 6.72 -23.23
N PRO A 49 -4.61 5.94 -23.25
CA PRO A 49 -5.93 6.44 -22.87
C PRO A 49 -6.10 6.60 -21.35
N THR A 50 -5.24 5.93 -20.56
CA THR A 50 -5.34 5.91 -19.10
C THR A 50 -4.47 6.98 -18.43
N PHE A 51 -3.47 7.50 -19.15
CA PHE A 51 -2.64 8.63 -18.75
C PHE A 51 -2.37 9.54 -19.96
N PRO A 52 -3.38 10.26 -20.45
CA PRO A 52 -3.30 11.01 -21.68
C PRO A 52 -2.33 12.20 -21.57
N ALA A 53 -1.73 12.60 -22.71
CA ALA A 53 -0.95 13.83 -22.82
C ALA A 53 -1.88 15.04 -22.74
N ALA A 54 -2.31 15.39 -21.54
CA ALA A 54 -3.32 16.42 -21.26
C ALA A 54 -3.01 17.13 -19.91
N PRO A 55 -3.58 18.31 -19.65
CA PRO A 55 -3.31 19.05 -18.43
C PRO A 55 -3.56 18.27 -17.13
N GLU A 56 -4.49 17.35 -17.14
CA GLU A 56 -4.85 16.51 -15.98
C GLU A 56 -3.73 15.55 -15.57
N ALA A 57 -2.83 15.21 -16.51
CA ALA A 57 -1.63 14.42 -16.22
C ALA A 57 -0.54 15.27 -15.56
N LEU A 58 -0.52 16.59 -15.76
CA LEU A 58 0.43 17.48 -15.11
C LEU A 58 0.08 17.66 -13.62
N GLY A 59 -1.16 18.04 -13.32
CA GLY A 59 -1.52 18.27 -11.94
C GLY A 59 -2.93 18.83 -11.72
N PHE A 60 -3.17 19.25 -10.49
CA PHE A 60 -4.51 19.63 -10.01
C PHE A 60 -4.54 20.99 -9.31
N ASN A 61 -3.40 21.49 -8.78
CA ASN A 61 -3.26 22.75 -8.06
C ASN A 61 -2.15 23.61 -8.67
N GLU A 62 -0.89 23.41 -8.28
CA GLU A 62 0.25 24.19 -8.79
C GLU A 62 0.53 23.94 -10.28
N LEU A 63 0.34 22.70 -10.72
CA LEU A 63 0.41 22.29 -12.13
C LEU A 63 -0.99 22.06 -12.73
N GLY A 64 -2.03 22.57 -12.06
CA GLY A 64 -3.40 22.51 -12.55
C GLY A 64 -3.61 23.38 -13.81
N ARG A 65 -4.64 23.07 -14.59
CA ARG A 65 -4.94 23.66 -15.92
C ARG A 65 -4.92 25.21 -15.96
N SER A 66 -5.28 25.86 -14.86
CA SER A 66 -5.31 27.34 -14.76
C SER A 66 -3.99 27.96 -14.29
N SER A 67 -3.02 27.15 -13.89
CA SER A 67 -1.75 27.63 -13.36
C SER A 67 -0.89 28.32 -14.44
N TYR A 68 -0.20 29.38 -14.07
CA TYR A 68 0.77 30.03 -14.93
C TYR A 68 1.99 29.11 -15.23
N LYS A 69 2.28 28.16 -14.34
CA LYS A 69 3.40 27.21 -14.48
C LYS A 69 3.24 26.30 -15.70
N VAL A 70 2.00 25.95 -16.05
CA VAL A 70 1.68 25.06 -17.19
C VAL A 70 1.27 25.79 -18.45
N ARG A 71 1.27 27.12 -18.41
CA ARG A 71 0.93 27.93 -19.58
C ARG A 71 1.99 27.76 -20.66
N GLY A 72 1.57 27.40 -21.88
CA GLY A 72 2.48 27.14 -23.00
C GLY A 72 3.08 25.72 -23.05
N VAL A 73 2.74 24.85 -22.11
CA VAL A 73 3.19 23.44 -22.15
C VAL A 73 2.57 22.72 -23.36
N THR A 74 3.40 22.04 -24.09
CA THR A 74 3.06 21.14 -25.20
C THR A 74 3.54 19.73 -24.90
N TRP A 75 2.96 18.74 -25.55
CA TRP A 75 3.36 17.35 -25.40
C TRP A 75 4.05 16.89 -26.67
N LYS A 76 5.29 16.42 -26.56
CA LYS A 76 6.10 15.99 -27.71
C LYS A 76 6.71 14.62 -27.44
N ARG A 77 6.90 13.87 -28.52
CA ARG A 77 7.65 12.61 -28.48
C ARG A 77 9.16 12.90 -28.58
N PRO A 78 10.03 12.04 -28.07
CA PRO A 78 11.48 12.17 -28.26
C PRO A 78 11.89 12.35 -29.73
N THR A 79 11.22 11.65 -30.64
CA THR A 79 11.44 11.76 -32.09
C THR A 79 11.05 13.13 -32.68
N GLU A 80 10.27 13.93 -31.98
CA GLU A 80 9.91 15.31 -32.35
C GLU A 80 10.84 16.34 -31.70
N LEU A 81 11.61 15.94 -30.69
CA LEU A 81 12.55 16.80 -29.95
C LEU A 81 13.97 16.75 -30.54
N VAL A 82 14.43 15.54 -30.85
CA VAL A 82 15.79 15.31 -31.36
C VAL A 82 15.78 14.32 -32.53
N SER A 83 16.76 14.46 -33.44
CA SER A 83 16.83 13.67 -34.65
C SER A 83 17.17 12.19 -34.43
N ASN A 84 17.87 11.86 -33.36
CA ASN A 84 18.27 10.47 -33.04
C ASN A 84 18.08 10.25 -31.53
N PRO A 85 16.84 10.05 -31.06
CA PRO A 85 16.59 9.77 -29.67
C PRO A 85 17.12 8.39 -29.30
N GLU A 86 17.70 8.28 -28.11
CA GLU A 86 18.16 7.03 -27.52
C GLU A 86 17.34 6.74 -26.27
N PHE A 87 17.08 5.46 -26.03
CA PHE A 87 16.43 5.08 -24.77
C PHE A 87 17.45 5.12 -23.63
N ILE A 88 18.53 4.36 -23.75
CA ILE A 88 19.68 4.37 -22.86
C ILE A 88 20.94 4.50 -23.74
N LEU A 89 21.80 5.45 -23.41
CA LEU A 89 23.03 5.73 -24.16
C LEU A 89 24.25 5.34 -23.34
N GLY A 90 24.97 4.28 -23.75
CA GLY A 90 26.20 3.86 -23.09
C GLY A 90 26.02 3.21 -21.72
N GLY A 91 24.79 2.87 -21.32
CA GLY A 91 24.37 2.38 -20.01
C GLY A 91 23.68 3.47 -19.18
N ALA A 92 22.76 3.07 -18.35
CA ALA A 92 22.07 4.00 -17.44
C ALA A 92 23.02 4.48 -16.33
N THR A 93 23.19 5.78 -16.24
CA THR A 93 24.11 6.41 -15.30
C THR A 93 23.43 7.46 -14.44
N ARG A 94 24.10 7.88 -13.36
CA ARG A 94 23.59 8.93 -12.47
C ARG A 94 23.46 10.28 -13.18
N THR A 95 24.30 10.54 -14.18
CA THR A 95 24.31 11.81 -14.95
C THR A 95 23.08 11.96 -15.87
N ASP A 96 22.32 10.87 -16.09
CA ASP A 96 21.08 10.88 -16.87
C ASP A 96 19.88 11.43 -16.08
N ILE A 97 20.12 11.86 -14.83
CA ILE A 97 19.09 12.35 -13.93
C ILE A 97 19.41 13.81 -13.57
N CYS A 98 18.76 14.73 -14.26
CA CYS A 98 18.77 16.16 -13.98
C CYS A 98 17.34 16.61 -13.68
N GLN A 99 17.13 17.19 -12.51
CA GLN A 99 15.82 17.66 -12.06
C GLN A 99 15.33 18.84 -12.86
N GLY A 100 14.07 18.81 -13.29
CA GLY A 100 13.38 19.94 -13.91
C GLY A 100 12.50 20.73 -12.92
N ALA A 101 11.38 21.23 -13.41
CA ALA A 101 10.48 22.12 -12.68
C ALA A 101 9.48 21.37 -11.74
N LEU A 102 9.88 20.26 -11.11
CA LEU A 102 9.06 19.48 -10.18
C LEU A 102 9.82 19.27 -8.87
N GLY A 103 9.14 19.32 -7.75
CA GLY A 103 9.72 19.10 -6.42
C GLY A 103 9.83 17.62 -6.05
N ASP A 104 10.37 16.79 -6.93
CA ASP A 104 10.48 15.35 -6.79
C ASP A 104 11.92 14.85 -6.60
N CYS A 105 12.79 15.69 -6.03
CA CYS A 105 14.19 15.36 -5.74
C CYS A 105 14.36 14.00 -5.02
N TRP A 106 13.43 13.65 -4.14
CA TRP A 106 13.38 12.38 -3.44
C TRP A 106 13.30 11.17 -4.39
N LEU A 107 12.47 11.27 -5.43
CA LEU A 107 12.34 10.24 -6.47
C LEU A 107 13.60 10.20 -7.34
N LEU A 108 14.11 11.35 -7.74
CA LEU A 108 15.30 11.44 -8.60
C LEU A 108 16.56 10.96 -7.87
N ALA A 109 16.67 11.22 -6.58
CA ALA A 109 17.72 10.62 -5.75
C ALA A 109 17.58 9.09 -5.69
N ALA A 110 16.36 8.57 -5.63
CA ALA A 110 16.12 7.13 -5.68
C ALA A 110 16.50 6.54 -7.05
N ILE A 111 16.15 7.20 -8.15
CA ILE A 111 16.51 6.77 -9.52
C ILE A 111 18.04 6.81 -9.71
N ALA A 112 18.71 7.83 -9.20
CA ALA A 112 20.18 7.91 -9.27
C ALA A 112 20.84 6.77 -8.47
N SER A 113 20.34 6.44 -7.29
CA SER A 113 20.83 5.27 -6.52
C SER A 113 20.54 3.94 -7.25
N LEU A 114 19.42 3.83 -7.96
CA LEU A 114 19.07 2.66 -8.75
C LEU A 114 20.12 2.34 -9.82
N THR A 115 20.72 3.35 -10.46
CA THR A 115 21.77 3.16 -11.48
C THR A 115 23.05 2.52 -10.95
N LEU A 116 23.25 2.43 -9.63
CA LEU A 116 24.39 1.76 -9.02
C LEU A 116 24.30 0.23 -9.02
N ASN A 117 23.09 -0.29 -9.26
CA ASN A 117 22.82 -1.71 -9.27
C ASN A 117 22.15 -2.11 -10.60
N GLU A 118 22.95 -2.57 -11.56
CA GLU A 118 22.49 -2.92 -12.90
C GLU A 118 21.38 -3.99 -12.87
N TYR A 119 21.44 -4.91 -11.93
CA TYR A 119 20.47 -5.98 -11.76
C TYR A 119 19.09 -5.44 -11.35
N VAL A 120 19.05 -4.59 -10.33
CA VAL A 120 17.82 -3.94 -9.90
C VAL A 120 17.32 -2.96 -10.96
N MET A 121 18.24 -2.25 -11.62
CA MET A 121 17.92 -1.35 -12.73
C MET A 121 17.20 -2.09 -13.86
N ALA A 122 17.70 -3.26 -14.26
CA ALA A 122 17.09 -4.08 -15.34
C ALA A 122 15.68 -4.59 -14.97
N ARG A 123 15.36 -4.72 -13.69
CA ARG A 123 14.02 -5.07 -13.23
C ARG A 123 13.02 -3.93 -13.36
N VAL A 124 13.46 -2.71 -13.05
CA VAL A 124 12.62 -1.50 -13.11
C VAL A 124 12.48 -1.00 -14.54
N VAL A 125 13.59 -1.07 -15.32
CA VAL A 125 13.68 -0.56 -16.70
C VAL A 125 13.98 -1.73 -17.63
N PRO A 126 12.94 -2.42 -18.15
CA PRO A 126 13.11 -3.51 -19.11
C PRO A 126 13.86 -3.05 -20.36
N THR A 127 14.73 -3.91 -20.88
CA THR A 127 15.61 -3.60 -22.02
C THR A 127 15.01 -3.96 -23.38
N ASP A 128 13.79 -4.52 -23.42
CA ASP A 128 13.09 -4.95 -24.64
C ASP A 128 12.34 -3.81 -25.36
N GLN A 129 12.82 -2.57 -25.20
CA GLN A 129 12.18 -1.36 -25.70
C GLN A 129 13.22 -0.30 -26.14
N GLY A 130 12.81 0.59 -27.01
CA GLY A 130 13.69 1.64 -27.53
C GLY A 130 13.11 2.37 -28.73
N PHE A 131 13.96 3.15 -29.43
CA PHE A 131 13.59 3.93 -30.62
C PHE A 131 14.03 3.25 -31.92
N GLY A 132 14.40 1.97 -31.89
CA GLY A 132 14.81 1.17 -33.08
C GLY A 132 13.64 0.72 -33.95
N ASP A 133 13.83 -0.40 -34.64
CA ASP A 133 12.89 -0.92 -35.65
C ASP A 133 11.52 -1.27 -35.11
N ASP A 134 11.44 -1.64 -33.84
CA ASP A 134 10.18 -1.98 -33.13
C ASP A 134 9.52 -0.79 -32.47
N TYR A 135 9.96 0.43 -32.71
CA TYR A 135 9.42 1.61 -32.11
C TYR A 135 7.94 1.83 -32.49
N ALA A 136 7.10 1.92 -31.47
CA ALA A 136 5.66 2.15 -31.62
C ALA A 136 5.14 3.26 -30.70
N GLY A 137 6.01 4.12 -30.15
CA GLY A 137 5.63 5.20 -29.22
C GLY A 137 5.12 4.70 -27.87
N ILE A 138 5.49 3.49 -27.48
CA ILE A 138 5.06 2.81 -26.27
C ILE A 138 6.26 2.33 -25.48
N PHE A 139 6.22 2.54 -24.17
CA PHE A 139 7.25 2.10 -23.23
C PHE A 139 6.62 1.52 -21.98
N HIS A 140 7.38 0.72 -21.22
CA HIS A 140 6.91 0.16 -19.97
C HIS A 140 8.01 0.10 -18.92
N PHE A 141 7.57 0.13 -17.65
CA PHE A 141 8.44 0.10 -16.48
C PHE A 141 7.79 -0.74 -15.39
N GLN A 142 8.60 -1.35 -14.55
CA GLN A 142 8.09 -2.19 -13.47
C GLN A 142 8.37 -1.56 -12.11
N PHE A 143 7.35 -1.53 -11.27
CA PHE A 143 7.44 -1.03 -9.91
C PHE A 143 6.88 -2.05 -8.92
N TRP A 144 7.54 -2.17 -7.78
CA TRP A 144 6.97 -2.91 -6.67
C TRP A 144 5.89 -2.06 -5.99
N GLN A 145 4.67 -2.58 -5.91
CA GLN A 145 3.54 -1.87 -5.32
C GLN A 145 2.85 -2.74 -4.27
N PHE A 146 3.13 -2.46 -3.01
CA PHE A 146 2.45 -3.08 -1.86
C PHE A 146 2.50 -4.62 -1.86
N GLY A 147 3.64 -5.20 -2.27
CA GLY A 147 3.90 -6.63 -2.27
C GLY A 147 3.70 -7.33 -3.60
N GLU A 148 3.58 -6.58 -4.70
CA GLU A 148 3.50 -7.10 -6.06
C GLU A 148 4.27 -6.21 -7.02
N TRP A 149 4.96 -6.81 -7.98
CA TRP A 149 5.48 -6.07 -9.12
C TRP A 149 4.35 -5.76 -10.10
N VAL A 150 4.28 -4.52 -10.54
CA VAL A 150 3.32 -4.06 -11.54
C VAL A 150 4.04 -3.54 -12.77
N ASP A 151 3.58 -3.95 -13.95
CA ASP A 151 4.08 -3.48 -15.25
C ASP A 151 3.23 -2.30 -15.71
N VAL A 152 3.86 -1.14 -15.88
CA VAL A 152 3.20 0.14 -16.16
C VAL A 152 3.53 0.59 -17.57
N VAL A 153 2.55 0.57 -18.43
CA VAL A 153 2.67 1.01 -19.82
C VAL A 153 2.38 2.50 -19.95
N ILE A 154 3.17 3.22 -20.76
CA ILE A 154 2.98 4.63 -21.08
C ILE A 154 3.16 4.88 -22.59
N ASP A 155 2.62 5.98 -23.09
CA ASP A 155 3.11 6.55 -24.33
C ASP A 155 4.32 7.48 -24.09
N ASP A 156 5.10 7.74 -25.11
CA ASP A 156 6.32 8.54 -25.03
C ASP A 156 6.14 10.05 -25.22
N ARG A 157 4.92 10.54 -25.18
CA ARG A 157 4.67 11.99 -25.20
C ARG A 157 5.05 12.60 -23.85
N LEU A 158 6.03 13.49 -23.84
CA LEU A 158 6.57 14.16 -22.66
C LEU A 158 6.16 15.63 -22.64
N PRO A 159 5.94 16.23 -21.44
CA PRO A 159 5.61 17.64 -21.33
C PRO A 159 6.84 18.52 -21.60
N VAL A 160 6.67 19.47 -22.52
CA VAL A 160 7.70 20.38 -23.01
C VAL A 160 7.25 21.82 -22.80
N LYS A 161 8.12 22.64 -22.29
CA LYS A 161 7.91 24.08 -22.13
C LYS A 161 9.13 24.84 -22.67
N ASP A 162 8.89 25.88 -23.43
CA ASP A 162 9.93 26.74 -24.02
C ASP A 162 10.97 25.95 -24.88
N GLY A 163 10.55 24.80 -25.39
CA GLY A 163 11.37 23.94 -26.28
C GLY A 163 12.12 22.81 -25.56
N GLU A 164 12.12 22.78 -24.24
CA GLU A 164 12.85 21.82 -23.41
C GLU A 164 11.89 20.93 -22.58
N LEU A 165 12.36 19.74 -22.14
CA LEU A 165 11.61 18.90 -21.20
C LEU A 165 11.33 19.67 -19.91
N MET A 166 10.09 19.65 -19.48
CA MET A 166 9.65 20.41 -18.30
C MET A 166 10.15 19.78 -16.99
N PHE A 167 10.31 18.49 -16.95
CA PHE A 167 10.66 17.72 -15.76
C PHE A 167 12.02 17.04 -15.92
N VAL A 168 12.20 15.83 -15.38
CA VAL A 168 13.50 15.16 -15.44
C VAL A 168 14.01 15.01 -16.88
N HIS A 169 15.32 15.16 -17.07
CA HIS A 169 15.99 15.01 -18.33
C HIS A 169 17.43 14.51 -18.11
N SER A 170 18.03 13.95 -19.16
CA SER A 170 19.44 13.57 -19.18
C SER A 170 20.32 14.75 -19.60
N ALA A 171 21.52 14.86 -19.02
CA ALA A 171 22.54 15.80 -19.45
C ALA A 171 22.97 15.59 -20.92
N GLU A 172 22.85 14.36 -21.43
CA GLU A 172 23.15 14.02 -22.83
C GLU A 172 22.14 14.57 -23.85
N GLY A 173 21.00 15.11 -23.41
CA GLY A 173 20.00 15.82 -24.24
C GLY A 173 19.27 14.98 -25.27
N ARG A 174 19.73 13.77 -25.59
CA ARG A 174 19.11 12.82 -26.55
C ARG A 174 18.72 11.49 -25.95
N GLU A 175 18.88 11.32 -24.67
CA GLU A 175 18.56 10.13 -23.89
C GLU A 175 17.28 10.36 -23.07
N PHE A 176 16.38 9.37 -23.04
CA PHE A 176 15.02 9.59 -22.55
C PHE A 176 14.51 8.60 -21.51
N TRP A 177 15.28 7.58 -21.10
CA TRP A 177 14.80 6.58 -20.16
C TRP A 177 14.35 7.18 -18.82
N SER A 178 15.10 8.16 -18.30
CA SER A 178 14.80 8.78 -17.01
C SER A 178 13.50 9.59 -17.06
N ALA A 179 13.27 10.37 -18.15
CA ALA A 179 12.04 11.12 -18.34
C ALA A 179 10.81 10.21 -18.53
N LEU A 180 10.98 9.08 -19.21
CA LEU A 180 9.94 8.09 -19.42
C LEU A 180 9.62 7.33 -18.13
N LEU A 181 10.65 6.99 -17.32
CA LEU A 181 10.48 6.38 -16.00
C LEU A 181 9.70 7.29 -15.05
N GLU A 182 10.07 8.59 -14.98
CA GLU A 182 9.32 9.57 -14.18
C GLU A 182 7.87 9.66 -14.63
N LYS A 183 7.59 9.67 -15.93
CA LYS A 183 6.22 9.63 -16.47
C LYS A 183 5.44 8.39 -16.02
N ALA A 184 6.05 7.21 -16.09
CA ALA A 184 5.42 5.97 -15.63
C ALA A 184 5.11 6.02 -14.14
N TYR A 185 6.02 6.58 -13.34
CA TYR A 185 5.82 6.76 -11.91
C TYR A 185 4.74 7.81 -11.60
N ALA A 186 4.67 8.90 -12.38
CA ALA A 186 3.57 9.87 -12.31
C ALA A 186 2.21 9.23 -12.62
N LYS A 187 2.15 8.33 -13.61
CA LYS A 187 0.94 7.57 -13.92
C LYS A 187 0.49 6.69 -12.75
N VAL A 188 1.41 5.97 -12.09
CA VAL A 188 1.09 5.15 -10.91
C VAL A 188 0.51 6.00 -9.79
N ASN A 189 0.97 7.23 -9.64
CA ASN A 189 0.55 8.16 -8.60
C ASN A 189 -0.56 9.14 -9.02
N GLY A 190 -0.99 9.08 -10.28
CA GLY A 190 -2.14 9.79 -10.83
C GLY A 190 -1.83 11.05 -11.63
N CYS A 191 -0.74 11.78 -11.33
CA CYS A 191 -0.23 12.92 -12.10
C CYS A 191 1.18 13.28 -11.64
N TYR A 192 1.88 14.14 -12.41
CA TYR A 192 3.21 14.64 -12.03
C TYR A 192 3.20 15.42 -10.71
N GLU A 193 2.24 16.32 -10.50
CA GLU A 193 2.15 17.11 -9.27
C GLU A 193 2.04 16.26 -8.00
N ALA A 194 1.46 15.05 -8.11
CA ALA A 194 1.38 14.13 -6.98
C ALA A 194 2.76 13.67 -6.48
N LEU A 195 3.81 13.82 -7.29
CA LEU A 195 5.19 13.50 -6.94
C LEU A 195 5.90 14.61 -6.14
N SER A 196 5.35 15.82 -6.09
CA SER A 196 5.96 16.92 -5.35
C SER A 196 6.05 16.62 -3.86
N GLY A 197 7.27 16.58 -3.33
CA GLY A 197 7.56 16.24 -1.94
C GLY A 197 7.31 14.76 -1.58
N GLY A 198 8.26 14.16 -0.92
CA GLY A 198 8.22 12.75 -0.50
C GLY A 198 9.50 12.35 0.24
N SER A 199 9.66 11.06 0.50
CA SER A 199 10.85 10.45 1.08
C SER A 199 11.52 9.54 0.06
N THR A 200 12.86 9.53 0.02
CA THR A 200 13.64 8.62 -0.84
C THR A 200 13.30 7.16 -0.58
N THR A 201 12.95 6.81 0.65
CA THR A 201 12.51 5.45 1.02
C THR A 201 11.33 4.97 0.20
N GLU A 202 10.36 5.84 -0.11
CA GLU A 202 9.21 5.50 -0.94
C GLU A 202 9.62 5.09 -2.36
N GLY A 203 10.57 5.82 -2.95
CA GLY A 203 11.15 5.46 -4.25
C GLY A 203 11.97 4.17 -4.19
N PHE A 204 12.79 4.02 -3.16
CA PHE A 204 13.60 2.82 -2.96
C PHE A 204 12.74 1.56 -2.83
N GLU A 205 11.67 1.62 -2.03
CA GLU A 205 10.72 0.51 -1.88
C GLU A 205 10.05 0.16 -3.21
N ASP A 206 9.63 1.15 -3.98
CA ASP A 206 8.97 0.93 -5.27
C ASP A 206 9.90 0.37 -6.35
N PHE A 207 11.20 0.57 -6.21
CA PHE A 207 12.21 0.01 -7.12
C PHE A 207 12.73 -1.36 -6.72
N THR A 208 12.64 -1.72 -5.43
CA THR A 208 13.28 -2.94 -4.90
C THR A 208 12.34 -3.89 -4.21
N GLY A 209 11.20 -3.40 -3.66
CA GLY A 209 10.42 -4.13 -2.67
C GLY A 209 11.13 -4.28 -1.33
N GLY A 210 12.28 -3.60 -1.15
CA GLY A 210 13.17 -3.72 -0.01
C GLY A 210 12.62 -3.19 1.30
N ILE A 211 13.45 -3.24 2.32
CA ILE A 211 13.15 -2.73 3.67
C ILE A 211 13.86 -1.41 3.84
N ALA A 212 13.11 -0.37 4.22
CA ALA A 212 13.68 0.94 4.51
C ALA A 212 14.02 1.10 6.00
N GLU A 213 15.24 1.53 6.28
CA GLU A 213 15.71 1.91 7.61
C GLU A 213 16.18 3.37 7.58
N ASN A 214 15.93 4.11 8.66
CA ASN A 214 16.30 5.51 8.79
C ASN A 214 17.26 5.69 9.97
N TYR A 215 18.32 6.46 9.77
CA TYR A 215 19.29 6.79 10.81
C TYR A 215 19.36 8.30 11.02
N ASP A 216 19.17 8.70 12.29
CA ASP A 216 19.33 10.09 12.72
C ASP A 216 20.81 10.42 12.89
N LEU A 217 21.34 11.34 12.09
CA LEU A 217 22.74 11.77 12.15
C LEU A 217 23.04 12.69 13.34
N GLN A 218 22.05 13.12 14.09
CA GLN A 218 22.24 13.80 15.38
C GLN A 218 22.65 12.80 16.48
N ARG A 219 22.33 11.51 16.31
CA ARG A 219 22.62 10.42 17.23
C ARG A 219 22.99 9.15 16.47
N PRO A 220 24.04 9.18 15.63
CA PRO A 220 24.38 8.05 14.79
C PRO A 220 24.89 6.88 15.64
N PRO A 221 24.57 5.64 15.28
CA PRO A 221 25.24 4.46 15.83
C PRO A 221 26.76 4.54 15.61
N ALA A 222 27.56 4.04 16.56
CA ALA A 222 28.99 4.09 16.48
C ALA A 222 29.62 3.42 15.25
N ASN A 223 28.88 2.43 14.69
CA ASN A 223 29.25 1.66 13.51
C ASN A 223 28.53 2.12 12.22
N LEU A 224 27.86 3.28 12.21
CA LEU A 224 27.06 3.74 11.06
C LEU A 224 27.84 3.77 9.75
N PHE A 225 29.12 4.19 9.77
CA PHE A 225 29.95 4.18 8.57
C PHE A 225 30.11 2.77 7.99
N GLN A 226 30.31 1.77 8.84
CA GLN A 226 30.42 0.37 8.41
C GLN A 226 29.08 -0.18 7.89
N ILE A 227 27.96 0.22 8.49
CA ILE A 227 26.61 -0.12 8.00
C ILE A 227 26.44 0.44 6.59
N ILE A 228 26.73 1.73 6.37
CA ILE A 228 26.64 2.38 5.05
C ILE A 228 27.52 1.66 4.03
N LYS A 229 28.79 1.39 4.38
CA LYS A 229 29.75 0.73 3.49
C LYS A 229 29.28 -0.66 3.07
N LYS A 230 28.91 -1.50 4.05
CA LYS A 230 28.38 -2.86 3.78
C LYS A 230 27.09 -2.83 2.97
N ALA A 231 26.19 -1.89 3.25
CA ALA A 231 24.92 -1.75 2.51
C ALA A 231 25.17 -1.40 1.03
N LEU A 232 26.09 -0.47 0.75
CA LEU A 232 26.47 -0.13 -0.63
C LEU A 232 27.14 -1.33 -1.35
N GLU A 233 28.03 -2.05 -0.66
CA GLU A 233 28.67 -3.27 -1.19
C GLU A 233 27.63 -4.37 -1.50
N ALA A 234 26.54 -4.46 -0.72
CA ALA A 234 25.43 -5.37 -0.94
C ALA A 234 24.40 -4.86 -1.98
N GLY A 235 24.66 -3.71 -2.61
CA GLY A 235 23.77 -3.14 -3.64
C GLY A 235 22.51 -2.44 -3.10
N ALA A 236 22.45 -2.14 -1.80
CA ALA A 236 21.35 -1.38 -1.22
C ALA A 236 21.28 0.05 -1.80
N LEU A 237 20.07 0.62 -1.82
CA LEU A 237 19.87 2.01 -2.23
C LEU A 237 19.94 2.92 -1.00
N LEU A 238 20.72 4.00 -1.10
CA LEU A 238 20.92 4.93 0.00
C LEU A 238 20.66 6.37 -0.42
N GLY A 239 20.03 7.10 0.50
CA GLY A 239 19.78 8.54 0.38
C GLY A 239 20.12 9.27 1.67
N CYS A 240 20.23 10.59 1.57
CA CYS A 240 20.40 11.44 2.73
C CYS A 240 19.77 12.81 2.50
N SER A 241 19.45 13.50 3.60
CA SER A 241 18.77 14.80 3.52
C SER A 241 19.18 15.71 4.67
N ILE A 242 18.98 17.03 4.43
CA ILE A 242 19.11 18.10 5.42
C ILE A 242 17.70 18.60 5.72
N ASP A 243 17.26 18.49 6.97
CA ASP A 243 15.95 18.93 7.39
C ASP A 243 15.79 20.47 7.30
N ILE A 244 14.58 20.93 7.08
CA ILE A 244 14.21 22.34 7.14
C ILE A 244 13.61 22.67 8.51
N THR A 245 13.91 23.87 8.99
CA THR A 245 13.33 24.39 10.23
C THR A 245 12.12 25.29 9.98
N SER A 246 11.98 25.78 8.77
CA SER A 246 10.85 26.59 8.32
C SER A 246 10.58 26.39 6.82
N ALA A 247 9.38 26.71 6.36
CA ALA A 247 9.05 26.66 4.93
C ALA A 247 9.96 27.57 4.06
N ALA A 248 10.51 28.63 4.64
CA ALA A 248 11.45 29.52 3.96
C ALA A 248 12.84 28.89 3.73
N ASP A 249 13.17 27.81 4.46
CA ASP A 249 14.42 27.08 4.30
C ASP A 249 14.36 26.05 3.16
N SER A 250 13.18 25.80 2.59
CA SER A 250 13.02 24.81 1.51
C SER A 250 13.87 25.23 0.30
N GLU A 251 14.74 24.33 -0.13
CA GLU A 251 15.71 24.53 -1.22
C GLU A 251 16.70 25.69 -0.99
N ALA A 252 16.87 26.14 0.26
CA ALA A 252 17.85 27.14 0.61
C ALA A 252 19.27 26.58 0.50
N VAL A 253 20.12 27.24 -0.25
CA VAL A 253 21.54 26.85 -0.47
C VAL A 253 22.40 27.41 0.65
N THR A 254 23.14 26.55 1.36
CA THR A 254 24.07 26.95 2.41
C THR A 254 25.32 27.63 1.84
N ARG A 255 26.18 28.22 2.73
CA ARG A 255 27.47 28.78 2.31
C ARG A 255 28.39 27.76 1.65
N GLN A 256 28.30 26.49 2.05
CA GLN A 256 29.07 25.38 1.50
C GLN A 256 28.36 24.71 0.32
N LYS A 257 27.35 25.32 -0.24
CA LYS A 257 26.59 24.83 -1.41
C LYS A 257 25.77 23.55 -1.15
N LEU A 258 25.41 23.26 0.10
CA LEU A 258 24.43 22.21 0.41
C LEU A 258 23.01 22.79 0.39
N VAL A 259 22.04 22.02 -0.07
CA VAL A 259 20.64 22.40 -0.23
C VAL A 259 19.80 21.81 0.89
N LYS A 260 19.06 22.66 1.61
CA LYS A 260 18.15 22.24 2.69
C LYS A 260 16.80 21.78 2.14
N GLY A 261 16.17 20.81 2.81
CA GLY A 261 14.89 20.24 2.36
C GLY A 261 14.99 19.52 1.02
N HIS A 262 16.17 18.99 0.72
CA HIS A 262 16.52 18.37 -0.53
C HIS A 262 17.12 16.98 -0.30
N ALA A 263 16.77 16.05 -1.16
CA ALA A 263 17.25 14.69 -1.10
C ALA A 263 18.49 14.50 -1.98
N TYR A 264 19.46 13.80 -1.46
CA TYR A 264 20.71 13.41 -2.13
C TYR A 264 20.80 11.89 -2.21
N SER A 265 21.35 11.35 -3.29
CA SER A 265 21.77 9.95 -3.31
C SER A 265 23.12 9.81 -2.57
N LEU A 266 23.26 8.80 -1.72
CA LEU A 266 24.53 8.41 -1.13
C LEU A 266 25.10 7.27 -1.98
N THR A 267 26.16 7.55 -2.75
CA THR A 267 26.62 6.72 -3.86
C THR A 267 27.94 6.01 -3.59
N GLY A 268 28.63 6.31 -2.48
CA GLY A 268 29.89 5.68 -2.15
C GLY A 268 30.33 5.89 -0.70
N ALA A 269 31.11 4.97 -0.17
CA ALA A 269 31.76 5.07 1.13
C ALA A 269 33.12 4.35 1.08
N VAL A 270 34.20 5.09 1.36
CA VAL A 270 35.55 4.56 1.28
C VAL A 270 36.39 5.02 2.48
N GLU A 271 37.46 4.30 2.76
CA GLU A 271 38.51 4.70 3.67
C GLU A 271 39.78 4.95 2.87
N VAL A 272 40.35 6.14 3.00
CA VAL A 272 41.61 6.54 2.32
C VAL A 272 42.70 6.81 3.31
N ASN A 273 43.96 6.54 2.91
CA ASN A 273 45.11 6.91 3.72
C ASN A 273 45.49 8.38 3.45
N PHE A 274 45.12 9.24 4.38
CA PHE A 274 45.45 10.66 4.33
C PHE A 274 46.49 11.02 5.35
N ARG A 275 47.66 11.41 4.91
CA ARG A 275 48.82 11.78 5.78
C ARG A 275 49.17 10.70 6.82
N GLY A 276 49.08 9.42 6.44
CA GLY A 276 49.36 8.30 7.33
C GLY A 276 48.24 7.98 8.35
N ARG A 277 47.08 8.55 8.18
CA ARG A 277 45.88 8.25 8.97
C ARG A 277 44.73 7.77 8.06
N ASN A 278 43.90 6.91 8.61
CA ASN A 278 42.70 6.46 7.91
C ASN A 278 41.61 7.52 7.99
N GLU A 279 41.17 8.04 6.85
CA GLU A 279 40.06 9.01 6.74
C GLU A 279 38.85 8.33 6.07
N ARG A 280 37.70 8.54 6.65
CA ARG A 280 36.42 7.99 6.15
C ARG A 280 35.73 9.01 5.31
N LEU A 281 35.48 8.67 4.05
CA LEU A 281 34.83 9.54 3.09
C LEU A 281 33.52 8.92 2.61
N VAL A 282 32.53 9.77 2.37
CA VAL A 282 31.25 9.42 1.73
C VAL A 282 31.05 10.26 0.48
N ARG A 283 30.43 9.68 -0.53
CA ARG A 283 30.12 10.31 -1.81
C ARG A 283 28.62 10.50 -1.94
N MET A 284 28.18 11.72 -2.20
CA MET A 284 26.80 12.08 -2.46
C MET A 284 26.63 12.63 -3.86
N ARG A 285 25.41 12.54 -4.38
CA ARG A 285 25.01 13.20 -5.62
C ARG A 285 23.75 14.06 -5.42
N ASN A 286 23.86 15.32 -5.84
CA ASN A 286 22.73 16.23 -5.95
C ASN A 286 21.94 15.91 -7.23
N PRO A 287 20.64 15.57 -7.16
CA PRO A 287 19.83 15.30 -8.36
C PRO A 287 19.63 16.49 -9.30
N TRP A 288 20.03 17.69 -8.91
CA TRP A 288 20.12 18.85 -9.83
C TRP A 288 21.20 18.67 -10.91
N GLY A 289 22.14 17.73 -10.72
CA GLY A 289 23.29 17.56 -11.60
C GLY A 289 24.33 18.67 -11.49
N GLN A 290 24.23 19.50 -10.46
CA GLN A 290 25.09 20.65 -10.18
C GLN A 290 24.93 21.10 -8.73
N VAL A 291 25.65 22.13 -8.30
CA VAL A 291 25.63 22.69 -6.93
C VAL A 291 26.19 21.66 -5.93
N GLU A 292 27.50 21.62 -5.86
CA GLU A 292 28.28 20.67 -5.10
C GLU A 292 28.91 21.27 -3.85
N TRP A 293 29.22 20.42 -2.89
CA TRP A 293 29.96 20.76 -1.66
C TRP A 293 31.27 21.48 -1.96
N THR A 294 31.57 22.53 -1.22
CA THR A 294 32.78 23.37 -1.39
C THR A 294 33.75 23.33 -0.18
N GLY A 295 33.51 22.41 0.77
CA GLY A 295 34.37 22.22 1.93
C GLY A 295 35.52 21.26 1.66
N ALA A 296 36.09 20.71 2.74
CA ALA A 296 37.15 19.71 2.65
C ALA A 296 36.67 18.47 1.87
N TRP A 297 37.53 17.87 1.05
CA TRP A 297 37.25 16.75 0.17
C TRP A 297 36.29 17.07 -0.98
N SER A 298 35.96 18.34 -1.23
CA SER A 298 35.29 18.74 -2.46
C SER A 298 36.20 18.53 -3.69
N ASP A 299 35.64 18.63 -4.86
CA ASP A 299 36.33 18.34 -6.12
C ASP A 299 37.64 19.12 -6.31
N GLY A 300 37.62 20.39 -6.00
CA GLY A 300 38.81 21.26 -6.07
C GLY A 300 39.67 21.27 -4.83
N SER A 301 39.47 20.40 -3.85
CA SER A 301 40.15 20.48 -2.56
C SER A 301 41.58 19.93 -2.59
N SER A 302 42.45 20.53 -1.78
CA SER A 302 43.88 20.15 -1.70
C SER A 302 44.14 18.80 -0.99
N GLU A 303 43.16 18.30 -0.28
CA GLU A 303 43.21 17.02 0.45
C GLU A 303 43.53 15.85 -0.49
N TRP A 304 42.97 15.85 -1.68
CA TRP A 304 43.15 14.80 -2.69
C TRP A 304 44.61 14.58 -3.09
N SER A 305 45.39 15.66 -3.16
CA SER A 305 46.83 15.58 -3.48
C SER A 305 47.67 14.91 -2.42
N GLN A 306 47.11 14.63 -1.23
CA GLN A 306 47.81 14.07 -0.07
C GLN A 306 47.31 12.66 0.27
N VAL A 307 46.47 12.09 -0.54
CA VAL A 307 46.01 10.69 -0.43
C VAL A 307 47.14 9.79 -0.90
N GLN A 308 47.44 8.76 -0.12
CA GLN A 308 48.41 7.72 -0.43
C GLN A 308 47.68 6.46 -0.92
N GLY A 309 48.02 5.97 -2.09
CA GLY A 309 47.37 4.81 -2.74
C GLY A 309 46.31 5.22 -3.73
N ASP A 310 45.28 4.38 -3.88
CA ASP A 310 44.20 4.59 -4.84
C ASP A 310 43.36 5.80 -4.43
N CYS A 311 43.13 6.71 -5.37
CA CYS A 311 42.33 7.89 -5.17
C CYS A 311 40.96 7.70 -5.88
N PRO A 312 39.85 7.68 -5.17
CA PRO A 312 38.54 7.45 -5.76
C PRO A 312 37.93 8.70 -6.41
N HIS A 313 38.63 9.84 -6.36
CA HIS A 313 38.18 11.13 -6.80
C HIS A 313 38.26 11.31 -8.32
N ALA A 314 37.17 11.80 -8.90
CA ALA A 314 37.07 12.34 -10.26
C ALA A 314 36.55 13.78 -10.15
N ASN A 315 37.20 14.71 -10.81
CA ASN A 315 36.79 16.13 -10.81
C ASN A 315 35.84 16.36 -11.99
N ALA A 316 34.54 16.51 -11.72
CA ALA A 316 33.52 16.78 -12.72
C ALA A 316 32.37 17.58 -12.08
N GLU A 317 31.78 18.53 -12.80
CA GLU A 317 30.54 19.20 -12.38
C GLU A 317 29.32 18.39 -12.82
N ASP A 318 29.04 17.29 -12.12
CA ASP A 318 27.93 16.38 -12.42
C ASP A 318 26.97 16.22 -11.22
N GLY A 319 27.15 17.05 -10.19
CA GLY A 319 26.40 17.01 -8.94
C GLY A 319 26.92 16.01 -7.92
N GLU A 320 27.98 15.25 -8.25
CA GLU A 320 28.58 14.27 -7.36
C GLU A 320 29.81 14.84 -6.64
N PHE A 321 29.91 14.64 -5.34
CA PHE A 321 30.99 15.17 -4.53
C PHE A 321 31.31 14.25 -3.34
N TRP A 322 32.53 14.39 -2.84
CA TRP A 322 32.99 13.71 -1.63
C TRP A 322 33.02 14.65 -0.44
N MET A 323 32.84 14.10 0.76
CA MET A 323 33.13 14.77 2.02
C MET A 323 33.57 13.79 3.10
N SER A 324 34.18 14.31 4.18
CA SER A 324 34.49 13.46 5.33
C SER A 324 33.21 12.95 6.00
N PHE A 325 33.22 11.73 6.52
CA PHE A 325 32.11 11.20 7.28
C PHE A 325 31.76 12.06 8.50
N SER A 326 32.76 12.74 9.08
CA SER A 326 32.51 13.66 10.19
C SER A 326 31.76 14.93 9.76
N ASP A 327 32.06 15.48 8.58
CA ASP A 327 31.32 16.62 8.02
C ASP A 327 29.93 16.19 7.56
N PHE A 328 29.81 15.00 7.01
CA PHE A 328 28.52 14.42 6.67
C PHE A 328 27.58 14.37 7.88
N CYS A 329 28.00 13.76 8.99
CA CYS A 329 27.20 13.73 10.23
C CYS A 329 26.92 15.12 10.82
N ARG A 330 27.76 16.14 10.51
CA ARG A 330 27.54 17.51 10.99
C ARG A 330 26.52 18.29 10.16
N HIS A 331 26.48 18.07 8.85
CA HIS A 331 25.71 18.87 7.91
C HIS A 331 24.38 18.24 7.51
N TYR A 332 24.30 16.92 7.48
CA TYR A 332 23.08 16.20 7.19
C TYR A 332 22.33 15.78 8.46
N ASN A 333 21.06 15.58 8.37
CA ASN A 333 20.21 15.18 9.50
C ASN A 333 19.87 13.70 9.45
N ARG A 334 19.78 13.11 8.25
CA ARG A 334 19.20 11.78 8.07
C ARG A 334 19.90 10.99 6.98
N VAL A 335 20.09 9.69 7.22
CA VAL A 335 20.38 8.68 6.20
C VAL A 335 19.20 7.74 6.07
N GLU A 336 18.78 7.52 4.86
CA GLU A 336 17.73 6.58 4.47
C GLU A 336 18.41 5.43 3.70
N LEU A 337 18.18 4.21 4.13
CA LEU A 337 18.80 3.01 3.58
C LEU A 337 17.70 2.02 3.24
N CYS A 338 17.72 1.45 2.05
CA CYS A 338 16.81 0.40 1.65
C CYS A 338 17.61 -0.83 1.21
N THR A 339 17.49 -1.89 2.00
CA THR A 339 18.09 -3.19 1.68
C THR A 339 17.24 -3.94 0.68
N LEU A 340 17.88 -4.79 -0.14
CA LEU A 340 17.19 -5.62 -1.11
C LEU A 340 16.41 -6.76 -0.44
N THR A 341 15.30 -7.18 -1.04
CA THR A 341 14.57 -8.38 -0.63
C THR A 341 15.21 -9.66 -1.19
N PRO A 342 14.86 -10.84 -0.65
CA PRO A 342 15.32 -12.13 -1.20
C PRO A 342 15.06 -12.31 -2.68
N ASP A 343 13.94 -11.80 -3.21
CA ASP A 343 13.62 -11.88 -4.65
C ASP A 343 14.39 -10.88 -5.53
N THR A 344 15.13 -9.97 -4.92
CA THR A 344 16.07 -9.06 -5.60
C THR A 344 17.53 -9.49 -5.48
N ILE A 345 17.84 -10.47 -4.64
CA ILE A 345 19.18 -11.00 -4.43
C ILE A 345 19.28 -12.38 -5.12
N GLU A 346 20.11 -12.50 -6.15
CA GLU A 346 20.33 -13.78 -6.85
C GLU A 346 21.40 -14.68 -6.18
N ASP A 347 22.09 -14.18 -5.16
CA ASP A 347 23.17 -14.91 -4.50
C ASP A 347 22.62 -15.78 -3.35
N ASP A 348 22.53 -17.09 -3.59
CA ASP A 348 22.10 -18.09 -2.60
C ASP A 348 23.06 -18.21 -1.40
N SER A 349 24.24 -17.58 -1.45
CA SER A 349 25.20 -17.55 -0.34
C SER A 349 24.85 -16.51 0.72
N VAL A 350 23.94 -15.57 0.42
CA VAL A 350 23.49 -14.55 1.36
C VAL A 350 22.32 -15.09 2.18
N LYS A 351 22.37 -14.92 3.51
CA LYS A 351 21.24 -15.28 4.40
C LYS A 351 19.98 -14.51 3.97
N HIS A 352 18.96 -15.22 3.52
CA HIS A 352 17.68 -14.64 3.13
C HIS A 352 16.74 -14.59 4.34
N TRP A 353 16.15 -13.42 4.55
CA TRP A 353 15.10 -13.26 5.55
C TRP A 353 13.76 -13.79 4.99
N SER A 354 13.04 -14.50 5.83
CA SER A 354 11.66 -14.91 5.54
C SER A 354 10.75 -13.68 5.56
N VAL A 355 9.86 -13.55 4.57
CA VAL A 355 8.94 -12.42 4.46
C VAL A 355 7.50 -12.89 4.55
N SER A 356 6.78 -12.36 5.53
CA SER A 356 5.33 -12.52 5.63
C SER A 356 4.62 -11.20 5.40
N LYS A 357 3.52 -11.24 4.65
CA LYS A 357 2.77 -10.06 4.25
C LYS A 357 1.28 -10.19 4.58
N PHE A 358 0.72 -9.11 5.13
CA PHE A 358 -0.70 -9.01 5.45
C PHE A 358 -1.29 -7.71 4.90
N ASP A 359 -2.44 -7.81 4.28
CA ASP A 359 -3.22 -6.66 3.85
C ASP A 359 -4.32 -6.34 4.88
N GLY A 360 -4.52 -5.07 5.16
CA GLY A 360 -5.56 -4.62 6.07
C GLY A 360 -6.13 -3.27 5.71
N SER A 361 -7.14 -2.85 6.45
CA SER A 361 -7.78 -1.56 6.22
C SER A 361 -8.32 -0.95 7.51
N TRP A 362 -8.16 0.36 7.64
CA TRP A 362 -8.86 1.15 8.62
C TRP A 362 -10.15 1.68 7.98
N ARG A 363 -11.27 1.48 8.68
CA ARG A 363 -12.57 1.96 8.23
C ARG A 363 -13.28 2.66 9.38
N ARG A 364 -13.76 3.86 9.13
CA ARG A 364 -14.50 4.68 10.10
C ARG A 364 -15.70 3.91 10.65
N GLY A 365 -15.81 3.88 11.96
CA GLY A 365 -16.89 3.20 12.68
C GLY A 365 -16.73 1.68 12.80
N SER A 366 -15.60 1.10 12.33
CA SER A 366 -15.36 -0.34 12.43
C SER A 366 -13.92 -0.71 12.81
N THR A 367 -12.93 -0.43 11.96
CA THR A 367 -11.54 -0.84 12.18
C THR A 367 -10.55 0.32 12.28
N ALA A 368 -11.04 1.56 12.30
CA ALA A 368 -10.22 2.77 12.48
C ALA A 368 -10.24 3.23 13.93
N GLY A 369 -9.57 2.48 14.81
CA GLY A 369 -9.59 2.70 16.27
C GLY A 369 -8.66 3.81 16.75
N GLY A 370 -7.70 4.26 15.94
CA GLY A 370 -6.67 5.20 16.36
C GLY A 370 -5.58 4.55 17.23
N CYS A 371 -4.59 5.32 17.67
CA CYS A 371 -3.50 4.84 18.49
C CYS A 371 -3.96 4.59 19.95
N ARG A 372 -3.04 4.13 20.79
CA ARG A 372 -3.30 3.78 22.19
C ARG A 372 -3.77 4.97 23.07
N ASN A 373 -3.59 6.20 22.61
CA ASN A 373 -4.16 7.39 23.27
C ASN A 373 -5.71 7.41 23.24
N HIS A 374 -6.32 6.54 22.42
CA HIS A 374 -7.76 6.36 22.28
C HIS A 374 -8.19 4.98 22.83
N PRO A 375 -8.15 4.73 24.15
CA PRO A 375 -8.31 3.40 24.72
C PRO A 375 -9.68 2.78 24.43
N TYR A 376 -10.72 3.60 24.24
CA TYR A 376 -12.09 3.12 23.96
C TYR A 376 -12.25 2.55 22.53
N THR A 377 -11.37 2.88 21.60
CA THR A 377 -11.47 2.48 20.20
C THR A 377 -10.25 1.73 19.70
N PHE A 378 -9.09 1.81 20.36
CA PHE A 378 -7.83 1.19 19.93
C PHE A 378 -7.98 -0.31 19.64
N TRP A 379 -8.73 -1.05 20.45
CA TRP A 379 -8.98 -2.48 20.28
C TRP A 379 -9.70 -2.84 18.97
N MET A 380 -10.32 -1.87 18.32
CA MET A 380 -11.05 -2.06 17.06
C MET A 380 -10.10 -2.18 15.85
N ASN A 381 -8.84 -1.79 16.00
CA ASN A 381 -7.87 -1.87 14.90
C ASN A 381 -7.66 -3.33 14.44
N PRO A 382 -7.29 -3.54 13.17
CA PRO A 382 -6.88 -4.86 12.70
C PRO A 382 -5.70 -5.41 13.52
N GLN A 383 -5.65 -6.70 13.70
CA GLN A 383 -4.69 -7.39 14.54
C GLN A 383 -4.09 -8.56 13.76
N PHE A 384 -2.78 -8.77 13.89
CA PHE A 384 -2.04 -9.80 13.16
C PHE A 384 -1.17 -10.57 14.14
N VAL A 385 -1.29 -11.91 14.14
CA VAL A 385 -0.49 -12.78 15.00
C VAL A 385 0.76 -13.20 14.25
N ILE A 386 1.90 -13.08 14.93
CA ILE A 386 3.17 -13.66 14.51
C ILE A 386 3.65 -14.63 15.59
N LYS A 387 4.25 -15.72 15.18
CA LYS A 387 4.87 -16.70 16.09
C LYS A 387 6.36 -16.75 15.81
N LEU A 388 7.16 -16.43 16.81
CA LEU A 388 8.61 -16.53 16.78
C LEU A 388 8.99 -17.86 17.44
N ASP A 389 9.48 -18.81 16.65
CA ASP A 389 9.70 -20.19 17.13
C ASP A 389 11.12 -20.43 17.65
N GLU A 390 12.12 -19.78 17.06
CA GLU A 390 13.54 -20.06 17.35
C GLU A 390 14.33 -18.78 17.49
N GLU A 391 15.30 -18.78 18.40
CA GLU A 391 16.28 -17.71 18.58
C GLU A 391 17.25 -17.62 17.39
N ASP A 392 17.81 -16.45 17.17
CA ASP A 392 18.76 -16.20 16.11
C ASP A 392 20.07 -16.96 16.33
N ASP A 393 20.72 -17.32 15.22
CA ASP A 393 22.04 -17.99 15.25
C ASP A 393 23.22 -16.99 15.32
N ASP A 394 22.97 -15.70 15.60
CA ASP A 394 24.04 -14.72 15.63
C ASP A 394 24.75 -14.69 16.98
N PRO A 395 25.98 -15.27 17.07
CA PRO A 395 26.75 -15.31 18.30
C PRO A 395 27.46 -14.00 18.63
N ASP A 396 27.48 -13.02 17.69
CA ASP A 396 28.35 -11.85 17.80
C ASP A 396 27.70 -10.67 18.54
N ASP A 397 26.38 -10.64 18.71
CA ASP A 397 25.70 -9.55 19.41
C ASP A 397 25.47 -9.77 20.91
N GLY A 398 25.62 -11.00 21.39
CA GLY A 398 25.53 -11.36 22.82
C GLY A 398 24.11 -11.21 23.41
N GLU A 399 23.12 -10.94 22.59
CA GLU A 399 21.70 -10.82 22.99
C GLU A 399 20.91 -12.05 22.54
N VAL A 400 20.15 -12.62 23.46
CA VAL A 400 19.30 -13.80 23.21
C VAL A 400 17.94 -13.32 22.72
N GLY A 401 17.43 -13.85 21.59
CA GLY A 401 16.10 -13.53 21.07
C GLY A 401 15.96 -13.76 19.58
N CYS A 402 14.76 -13.52 19.08
CA CYS A 402 14.39 -13.59 17.67
C CYS A 402 14.42 -12.19 17.06
N SER A 403 15.27 -11.95 16.09
CA SER A 403 15.32 -10.69 15.35
C SER A 403 14.28 -10.66 14.23
N PHE A 404 13.51 -9.60 14.18
CA PHE A 404 12.55 -9.39 13.10
C PHE A 404 12.32 -7.89 12.83
N VAL A 405 11.87 -7.60 11.63
CA VAL A 405 11.54 -6.24 11.21
C VAL A 405 10.07 -6.19 10.84
N VAL A 406 9.37 -5.16 11.31
CA VAL A 406 7.97 -4.90 10.96
C VAL A 406 7.90 -3.60 10.17
N GLY A 407 7.38 -3.66 8.95
CA GLY A 407 7.07 -2.51 8.11
C GLY A 407 5.57 -2.35 7.93
N LEU A 408 5.05 -1.16 8.22
CA LEU A 408 3.65 -0.77 8.00
C LEU A 408 3.58 0.23 6.85
N ILE A 409 3.04 -0.18 5.71
CA ILE A 409 2.95 0.62 4.49
C ILE A 409 1.51 1.10 4.28
N GLN A 410 1.31 2.41 4.10
CA GLN A 410 0.03 3.00 3.68
C GLN A 410 -0.15 2.83 2.17
N LYS A 411 -1.34 2.35 1.73
CA LYS A 411 -1.62 2.11 0.31
C LYS A 411 -2.30 3.30 -0.36
N ASN A 412 -1.85 3.63 -1.57
CA ASN A 412 -2.51 4.54 -2.51
C ASN A 412 -2.81 5.95 -2.00
N ARG A 413 -2.17 6.41 -0.90
CA ARG A 413 -2.45 7.73 -0.31
C ARG A 413 -2.03 8.88 -1.23
N ARG A 414 -0.88 8.75 -1.91
CA ARG A 414 -0.38 9.79 -2.83
C ARG A 414 -1.37 10.12 -3.95
N LYS A 415 -2.13 9.15 -4.45
CA LYS A 415 -3.19 9.36 -5.45
C LYS A 415 -4.33 10.26 -4.95
N LEU A 416 -4.52 10.38 -3.64
CA LEU A 416 -5.59 11.16 -3.03
C LEU A 416 -5.19 12.63 -2.81
N ARG A 417 -3.95 13.02 -3.08
CA ARG A 417 -3.48 14.42 -2.97
C ARG A 417 -4.33 15.39 -3.77
N LYS A 418 -4.79 15.00 -4.96
CA LYS A 418 -5.74 15.78 -5.77
C LYS A 418 -7.09 16.03 -5.09
N GLN A 419 -7.41 15.28 -4.04
CA GLN A 419 -8.61 15.43 -3.22
C GLN A 419 -8.33 16.20 -1.92
N GLY A 420 -7.10 16.69 -1.73
CA GLY A 420 -6.65 17.39 -0.53
C GLY A 420 -6.29 16.46 0.63
N GLU A 421 -6.15 15.14 0.37
CA GLU A 421 -5.70 14.19 1.39
C GLU A 421 -4.19 13.95 1.28
N ASP A 422 -3.55 13.69 2.43
CA ASP A 422 -2.13 13.33 2.51
C ASP A 422 -1.94 12.01 3.28
N MET A 423 -0.70 11.61 3.51
CA MET A 423 -0.35 10.47 4.34
C MET A 423 -0.94 10.62 5.74
N HIS A 424 -1.50 9.55 6.27
CA HIS A 424 -1.87 9.52 7.68
C HIS A 424 -0.63 9.40 8.55
N THR A 425 -0.70 9.95 9.77
CA THR A 425 0.25 9.63 10.82
C THR A 425 -0.06 8.22 11.33
N VAL A 426 0.83 7.26 11.10
CA VAL A 426 0.64 5.83 11.39
C VAL A 426 1.76 5.26 12.25
N GLY A 427 1.47 4.15 12.89
CA GLY A 427 2.40 3.36 13.67
C GLY A 427 1.75 2.05 14.10
N PHE A 428 2.45 1.27 14.89
CA PHE A 428 1.94 -0.01 15.40
C PHE A 428 2.43 -0.30 16.81
N ALA A 429 1.69 -1.16 17.50
CA ALA A 429 2.06 -1.70 18.82
C ALA A 429 2.14 -3.22 18.73
N ILE A 430 3.01 -3.82 19.54
CA ILE A 430 3.20 -5.27 19.62
C ILE A 430 2.92 -5.70 21.06
N TYR A 431 2.14 -6.76 21.21
CA TYR A 431 1.75 -7.36 22.49
C TYR A 431 2.14 -8.83 22.51
N GLU A 432 2.69 -9.30 23.62
CA GLU A 432 2.92 -10.73 23.86
C GLU A 432 1.59 -11.43 24.15
N VAL A 433 1.30 -12.53 23.46
CA VAL A 433 0.11 -13.35 23.70
C VAL A 433 0.50 -14.55 24.56
N ARG A 434 0.01 -14.59 25.80
CA ARG A 434 0.27 -15.72 26.69
C ARG A 434 -0.77 -16.80 26.47
N THR A 435 -0.38 -18.05 26.68
CA THR A 435 -1.26 -19.22 26.54
C THR A 435 -2.52 -19.18 27.40
N GLU A 436 -2.51 -18.37 28.46
CA GLU A 436 -3.66 -18.17 29.36
C GLU A 436 -4.63 -17.10 28.82
N ASP A 437 -4.18 -16.25 27.89
CA ASP A 437 -4.97 -15.18 27.30
C ASP A 437 -5.82 -15.76 26.16
N THR A 438 -7.02 -16.23 26.46
CA THR A 438 -8.00 -16.48 25.41
C THR A 438 -8.42 -15.13 24.83
N LEU A 439 -7.77 -14.71 23.72
CA LEU A 439 -8.16 -13.54 22.95
C LEU A 439 -9.54 -13.77 22.33
N GLY A 440 -10.58 -13.62 23.15
CA GLY A 440 -11.96 -13.58 22.68
C GLY A 440 -12.21 -12.30 21.90
N LEU A 441 -13.08 -12.33 20.90
CA LEU A 441 -13.51 -11.10 20.21
C LEU A 441 -14.51 -10.31 21.05
N GLY A 442 -14.42 -8.97 21.01
CA GLY A 442 -15.39 -8.08 21.65
C GLY A 442 -14.94 -7.52 22.99
N PRO A 443 -15.80 -7.51 24.04
CA PRO A 443 -15.48 -6.88 25.32
C PRO A 443 -14.22 -7.41 25.99
N ASP A 444 -13.86 -8.66 25.73
CA ASP A 444 -12.65 -9.29 26.28
C ASP A 444 -11.38 -8.70 25.65
N GLN A 445 -11.39 -8.38 24.34
CA GLN A 445 -10.29 -7.66 23.69
C GLN A 445 -10.11 -6.23 24.22
N TYR A 446 -11.21 -5.52 24.42
CA TYR A 446 -11.17 -4.18 25.04
C TYR A 446 -10.46 -4.23 26.39
N ASN A 447 -10.86 -5.15 27.25
CA ASN A 447 -10.26 -5.33 28.58
C ASN A 447 -8.79 -5.75 28.49
N TYR A 448 -8.43 -6.62 27.52
CA TYR A 448 -7.05 -7.02 27.30
C TYR A 448 -6.15 -5.80 27.03
N PHE A 449 -6.48 -4.95 26.08
CA PHE A 449 -5.66 -3.76 25.76
C PHE A 449 -5.67 -2.68 26.85
N LEU A 450 -6.64 -2.66 27.75
CA LEU A 450 -6.64 -1.79 28.92
C LEU A 450 -5.69 -2.27 30.01
N THR A 451 -5.56 -3.58 30.18
CA THR A 451 -4.84 -4.20 31.29
C THR A 451 -3.41 -4.63 30.95
N HIS A 452 -3.12 -4.86 29.66
CA HIS A 452 -1.81 -5.31 29.20
C HIS A 452 -0.98 -4.14 28.64
N ALA A 453 0.29 -4.10 29.02
CA ALA A 453 1.26 -3.20 28.40
C ALA A 453 1.71 -3.77 27.05
N GLN A 454 2.01 -2.89 26.12
CA GLN A 454 2.68 -3.27 24.88
C GLN A 454 4.10 -3.77 25.20
N THR A 455 4.51 -4.85 24.58
CA THR A 455 5.88 -5.40 24.66
C THR A 455 6.85 -4.57 23.86
N ALA A 456 6.42 -4.16 22.66
CA ALA A 456 7.18 -3.30 21.76
C ALA A 456 6.23 -2.41 20.95
N LYS A 457 6.79 -1.43 20.24
CA LYS A 457 6.03 -0.52 19.36
C LYS A 457 6.95 0.08 18.30
N SER A 458 6.38 0.64 17.24
CA SER A 458 7.12 1.53 16.34
C SER A 458 7.71 2.71 17.12
N GLU A 459 8.91 3.15 16.74
CA GLU A 459 9.62 4.24 17.44
C GLU A 459 8.78 5.52 17.48
N THR A 460 8.17 5.87 16.35
CA THR A 460 7.34 7.07 16.21
C THR A 460 6.06 6.76 15.44
N PHE A 461 5.04 7.61 15.66
CA PHE A 461 3.93 7.77 14.75
C PHE A 461 4.25 8.93 13.82
N ILE A 462 4.29 8.68 12.51
CA ILE A 462 4.71 9.67 11.52
C ILE A 462 3.88 9.53 10.23
N ASN A 463 3.75 10.63 9.48
CA ASN A 463 3.02 10.70 8.22
C ASN A 463 3.90 10.36 7.01
N LEU A 464 4.61 9.24 7.09
CA LEU A 464 5.37 8.66 5.98
C LEU A 464 4.60 7.51 5.34
N ARG A 465 5.01 7.11 4.14
CA ARG A 465 4.43 5.95 3.45
C ARG A 465 4.63 4.66 4.23
N GLU A 466 5.84 4.41 4.71
CA GLU A 466 6.19 3.26 5.55
C GLU A 466 6.70 3.71 6.92
N VAL A 467 6.30 2.99 7.94
CA VAL A 467 6.90 3.02 9.28
C VAL A 467 7.48 1.65 9.55
N CYS A 468 8.80 1.59 9.63
CA CYS A 468 9.56 0.36 9.82
C CYS A 468 10.30 0.40 11.16
N SER A 469 10.38 -0.71 11.86
CA SER A 469 11.16 -0.84 13.09
C SER A 469 11.68 -2.28 13.25
N ARG A 470 12.90 -2.39 13.75
CA ARG A 470 13.57 -3.65 14.07
C ARG A 470 13.36 -4.00 15.54
N PHE A 471 13.11 -5.26 15.81
CA PHE A 471 12.89 -5.79 17.15
C PHE A 471 13.70 -7.04 17.37
N LYS A 472 14.04 -7.28 18.65
CA LYS A 472 14.56 -8.55 19.14
C LYS A 472 13.74 -8.94 20.37
N LEU A 473 12.97 -10.01 20.25
CA LEU A 473 12.04 -10.47 21.29
C LEU A 473 12.24 -11.98 21.56
N PRO A 474 11.94 -12.46 22.76
CA PRO A 474 11.97 -13.91 23.06
C PRO A 474 11.09 -14.73 22.12
N PRO A 475 11.35 -16.03 21.95
CA PRO A 475 10.40 -16.93 21.29
C PRO A 475 9.03 -16.88 21.94
N GLY A 476 7.96 -16.79 21.12
CA GLY A 476 6.59 -16.63 21.62
C GLY A 476 5.61 -16.21 20.54
N GLU A 477 4.35 -16.06 20.92
CA GLU A 477 3.31 -15.50 20.05
C GLU A 477 3.12 -14.01 20.36
N TYR A 478 3.03 -13.21 19.31
CA TYR A 478 2.89 -11.76 19.40
C TYR A 478 1.78 -11.24 18.51
N LEU A 479 1.11 -10.21 18.97
CA LEU A 479 0.01 -9.54 18.27
C LEU A 479 0.49 -8.16 17.80
N ILE A 480 0.53 -7.94 16.48
CA ILE A 480 0.83 -6.65 15.87
C ILE A 480 -0.47 -5.91 15.63
N VAL A 481 -0.59 -4.69 16.14
CA VAL A 481 -1.77 -3.82 16.02
C VAL A 481 -1.38 -2.54 15.30
N PRO A 482 -1.54 -2.47 13.96
CA PRO A 482 -1.32 -1.25 13.19
C PRO A 482 -2.45 -0.25 13.42
N SER A 483 -2.12 1.01 13.54
CA SER A 483 -3.13 2.07 13.74
C SER A 483 -2.73 3.39 13.10
N THR A 484 -3.72 4.20 12.77
CA THR A 484 -3.54 5.64 12.58
C THR A 484 -3.40 6.31 13.95
N PHE A 485 -2.77 7.49 14.02
CA PHE A 485 -2.65 8.23 15.28
C PHE A 485 -4.04 8.65 15.79
N GLU A 486 -4.83 9.31 14.92
CA GLU A 486 -6.20 9.68 15.22
C GLU A 486 -7.18 8.56 14.81
N PRO A 487 -8.27 8.33 15.56
CA PRO A 487 -9.31 7.38 15.20
C PRO A 487 -10.17 7.88 14.03
N HIS A 488 -10.96 6.98 13.46
CA HIS A 488 -11.95 7.28 12.42
C HIS A 488 -11.39 7.72 11.06
N LEU A 489 -10.11 7.49 10.80
CA LEU A 489 -9.46 7.75 9.52
C LEU A 489 -9.55 6.51 8.62
N ASN A 490 -10.03 6.68 7.38
CA ASN A 490 -10.07 5.61 6.40
C ASN A 490 -8.71 5.47 5.69
N GLY A 491 -8.25 4.24 5.52
CA GLY A 491 -7.03 3.95 4.78
C GLY A 491 -6.85 2.45 4.58
N ASP A 492 -6.10 2.09 3.55
CA ASP A 492 -5.64 0.73 3.31
C ASP A 492 -4.15 0.63 3.62
N PHE A 493 -3.72 -0.50 4.12
CA PHE A 493 -2.33 -0.72 4.50
C PHE A 493 -1.88 -2.14 4.19
N CYS A 494 -0.57 -2.31 4.18
CA CYS A 494 0.11 -3.60 4.15
C CYS A 494 1.09 -3.65 5.33
N ILE A 495 1.11 -4.78 6.06
CA ILE A 495 2.17 -5.10 7.00
C ILE A 495 3.10 -6.11 6.35
N ARG A 496 4.40 -5.88 6.49
CA ARG A 496 5.46 -6.82 6.16
C ARG A 496 6.17 -7.20 7.44
N VAL A 497 6.41 -8.49 7.64
CA VAL A 497 7.23 -9.00 8.74
C VAL A 497 8.37 -9.78 8.12
N PHE A 498 9.58 -9.36 8.41
CA PHE A 498 10.81 -10.00 7.98
C PHE A 498 11.47 -10.65 9.19
N SER A 499 11.88 -11.89 9.08
CA SER A 499 12.54 -12.64 10.15
C SER A 499 13.67 -13.48 9.60
N GLU A 500 14.72 -13.68 10.36
CA GLU A 500 15.89 -14.49 9.95
C GLU A 500 15.53 -15.98 9.80
N LYS A 501 14.56 -16.44 10.58
CA LYS A 501 14.07 -17.83 10.51
C LYS A 501 12.61 -17.83 10.06
N GLN A 502 12.15 -18.97 9.53
CA GLN A 502 10.76 -19.14 9.17
C GLN A 502 9.86 -18.91 10.39
N THR A 503 9.00 -17.93 10.29
CA THR A 503 7.98 -17.65 11.31
C THR A 503 6.63 -18.17 10.83
N GLU A 504 5.92 -18.90 11.69
CA GLU A 504 4.51 -19.16 11.46
C GLU A 504 3.74 -17.85 11.67
N THR A 505 3.13 -17.34 10.61
CA THR A 505 2.38 -16.12 10.66
C THR A 505 0.94 -16.37 10.27
N HIS A 506 0.02 -15.94 11.12
CA HIS A 506 -1.41 -16.06 10.85
C HIS A 506 -2.01 -14.65 10.80
N GLY A 507 -2.58 -14.28 9.67
CA GLY A 507 -3.46 -13.13 9.58
C GLY A 507 -4.61 -13.32 10.55
N GLY A 508 -4.84 -12.38 11.44
CA GLY A 508 -5.77 -12.48 12.56
C GLY A 508 -7.06 -13.17 12.20
N ALA A 509 -7.32 -14.26 12.91
CA ALA A 509 -8.55 -15.04 12.95
C ALA A 509 -9.07 -15.65 11.63
N GLN A 510 -8.20 -16.30 10.83
CA GLN A 510 -8.69 -17.29 9.83
C GLN A 510 -7.56 -18.24 9.40
N ASP A 511 -7.26 -19.30 10.14
CA ASP A 511 -6.65 -20.50 9.56
C ASP A 511 -6.89 -21.80 10.36
N HIS A 512 -6.66 -22.94 9.70
CA HIS A 512 -7.17 -24.29 9.93
C HIS A 512 -7.01 -24.93 11.33
N HIS A 513 -6.16 -24.43 12.21
CA HIS A 513 -6.03 -24.93 13.58
C HIS A 513 -7.20 -24.54 14.50
N GLU A 514 -7.91 -23.45 14.16
CA GLU A 514 -9.13 -23.05 14.86
C GLU A 514 -10.32 -23.93 14.50
N GLN A 515 -10.32 -24.55 13.32
CA GLN A 515 -11.34 -25.52 12.91
C GLN A 515 -11.32 -26.78 13.79
N ASP A 516 -10.15 -27.26 14.15
CA ASP A 516 -10.04 -28.45 15.01
C ASP A 516 -10.35 -28.13 16.49
N ARG A 517 -9.92 -26.97 16.99
CA ARG A 517 -10.29 -26.49 18.32
C ARG A 517 -11.78 -26.17 18.42
N LEU A 518 -12.37 -25.57 17.39
CA LEU A 518 -13.80 -25.25 17.34
C LEU A 518 -14.65 -26.55 17.24
N GLN A 519 -14.24 -27.53 16.43
CA GLN A 519 -14.91 -28.82 16.37
C GLN A 519 -14.82 -29.58 17.71
N THR A 520 -13.69 -29.51 18.38
CA THR A 520 -13.52 -30.11 19.72
C THR A 520 -14.36 -29.37 20.76
N TYR A 521 -14.42 -28.04 20.68
CA TYR A 521 -15.25 -27.19 21.57
C TYR A 521 -16.75 -27.38 21.32
N ILE A 522 -17.18 -27.46 20.06
CA ILE A 522 -18.57 -27.73 19.68
C ILE A 522 -18.98 -29.13 20.12
N LYS A 523 -18.12 -30.16 19.97
CA LYS A 523 -18.37 -31.52 20.47
C LYS A 523 -18.44 -31.57 22.00
N ALA A 524 -17.59 -30.81 22.70
CA ALA A 524 -17.61 -30.76 24.17
C ALA A 524 -18.84 -30.00 24.71
N LYS A 525 -19.38 -28.99 23.97
CA LYS A 525 -20.57 -28.25 24.41
C LYS A 525 -21.89 -28.82 23.95
N ALA A 526 -21.93 -29.69 22.93
CA ALA A 526 -23.14 -30.44 22.56
C ALA A 526 -23.59 -31.44 23.64
N SER A 527 -22.71 -31.72 24.60
CA SER A 527 -22.99 -32.58 25.78
C SER A 527 -23.24 -31.79 27.07
N ALA A 528 -23.33 -30.47 27.07
CA ALA A 528 -23.57 -29.66 28.27
C ALA A 528 -25.00 -29.06 28.34
N PRO A 529 -25.58 -28.86 29.54
CA PRO A 529 -26.97 -28.39 29.66
C PRO A 529 -27.16 -26.94 29.18
N ALA A 530 -28.36 -26.64 28.69
CA ALA A 530 -28.78 -25.46 27.90
C ALA A 530 -28.59 -24.05 28.49
N HIS A 531 -27.94 -23.90 29.64
CA HIS A 531 -27.82 -22.61 30.33
C HIS A 531 -26.55 -21.76 29.99
N LEU A 532 -25.68 -22.24 29.12
CA LEU A 532 -24.38 -21.58 28.82
C LEU A 532 -24.16 -21.19 27.34
N LEU A 533 -25.22 -21.12 26.54
CA LEU A 533 -25.14 -20.76 25.12
C LEU A 533 -25.36 -19.26 24.84
N THR A 534 -24.71 -18.37 25.59
CA THR A 534 -24.56 -16.97 25.19
C THR A 534 -23.21 -16.78 24.53
N CYS A 535 -23.02 -17.36 23.36
CA CYS A 535 -21.82 -17.12 22.54
C CYS A 535 -22.04 -15.95 21.60
N SER A 536 -21.06 -15.04 21.48
CA SER A 536 -21.08 -13.91 20.57
C SER A 536 -21.22 -14.41 19.12
N LEU A 537 -22.38 -14.19 18.53
CA LEU A 537 -22.80 -14.78 17.23
C LEU A 537 -22.10 -14.19 16.02
N VAL A 538 -21.33 -13.11 16.18
CA VAL A 538 -20.45 -12.60 15.11
C VAL A 538 -19.44 -13.67 14.70
N HIS A 539 -18.95 -14.49 15.64
CA HIS A 539 -18.06 -15.62 15.35
C HIS A 539 -18.75 -16.78 14.60
N LEU A 540 -20.04 -16.97 14.80
CA LEU A 540 -20.75 -18.05 14.10
C LEU A 540 -21.02 -17.74 12.63
N PHE A 541 -21.04 -16.46 12.23
CA PHE A 541 -21.35 -16.05 10.87
C PHE A 541 -20.09 -15.77 10.00
N THR A 542 -18.96 -15.47 10.59
CA THR A 542 -17.69 -15.26 9.89
C THR A 542 -16.86 -16.51 9.72
N CYS A 543 -17.17 -17.58 10.50
CA CYS A 543 -16.47 -18.85 10.43
C CYS A 543 -17.28 -19.92 9.69
N SER A 544 -16.56 -20.77 8.98
CA SER A 544 -16.93 -21.96 8.23
C SER A 544 -18.15 -22.84 8.67
N PRO A 545 -18.73 -22.78 9.89
CA PRO A 545 -19.89 -23.61 10.23
C PRO A 545 -21.15 -23.32 9.44
N ILE A 546 -21.38 -22.07 8.99
CA ILE A 546 -22.56 -21.77 8.15
C ILE A 546 -22.34 -22.23 6.72
N THR A 547 -21.11 -22.11 6.20
CA THR A 547 -20.73 -22.71 4.92
C THR A 547 -20.89 -24.23 4.97
N SER A 548 -20.50 -24.85 6.08
CA SER A 548 -20.69 -26.28 6.32
C SER A 548 -22.18 -26.66 6.49
N CYS A 549 -22.99 -25.82 7.15
CA CYS A 549 -24.45 -26.03 7.26
C CYS A 549 -25.16 -25.81 5.93
N LEU A 550 -24.72 -24.86 5.11
CA LEU A 550 -25.21 -24.65 3.75
C LEU A 550 -24.77 -25.81 2.83
N SER A 551 -23.57 -26.35 2.99
CA SER A 551 -23.07 -27.53 2.28
C SER A 551 -23.80 -28.81 2.69
N LEU A 552 -24.24 -28.94 3.94
CA LEU A 552 -25.06 -30.08 4.41
C LEU A 552 -26.48 -30.09 3.81
N THR A 553 -26.94 -29.00 3.23
CA THR A 553 -28.23 -28.92 2.53
C THR A 553 -28.15 -29.27 1.03
N GLY A 554 -27.00 -29.78 0.54
CA GLY A 554 -26.82 -30.24 -0.84
C GLY A 554 -26.87 -29.11 -1.86
N THR A 555 -26.29 -27.95 -1.54
CA THR A 555 -26.42 -26.75 -2.37
C THR A 555 -25.10 -26.40 -3.07
N ASP A 556 -25.14 -26.27 -4.40
CA ASP A 556 -24.01 -25.87 -5.26
C ASP A 556 -23.76 -24.35 -5.30
N ILE A 557 -24.31 -23.57 -4.35
CA ILE A 557 -24.04 -22.14 -4.29
C ILE A 557 -22.63 -21.93 -3.74
N LYS A 558 -21.80 -21.28 -4.55
CA LYS A 558 -20.47 -20.81 -4.15
C LYS A 558 -20.62 -19.65 -3.16
N THR A 559 -20.60 -19.93 -1.87
CA THR A 559 -20.57 -18.89 -0.83
C THR A 559 -19.45 -19.17 0.15
N ASP A 560 -18.64 -18.16 0.39
CA ASP A 560 -17.52 -18.20 1.36
C ASP A 560 -17.97 -17.76 2.76
N GLY A 561 -19.30 -17.69 3.01
CA GLY A 561 -19.90 -17.17 4.23
C GLY A 561 -20.39 -15.73 4.09
N PHE A 562 -20.79 -15.12 5.20
CA PHE A 562 -21.24 -13.74 5.24
C PHE A 562 -20.13 -12.78 5.62
N SER A 563 -20.06 -11.62 4.96
CA SER A 563 -19.18 -10.52 5.32
C SER A 563 -19.51 -9.99 6.72
N LEU A 564 -18.51 -9.41 7.38
CA LEU A 564 -18.71 -8.79 8.70
C LEU A 564 -19.78 -7.68 8.66
N GLU A 565 -19.90 -6.99 7.53
CA GLU A 565 -20.90 -5.95 7.33
C GLU A 565 -22.31 -6.54 7.27
N THR A 566 -22.51 -7.62 6.52
CA THR A 566 -23.78 -8.36 6.48
C THR A 566 -24.13 -8.93 7.86
N CYS A 567 -23.18 -9.51 8.57
CA CYS A 567 -23.39 -10.01 9.93
C CYS A 567 -23.82 -8.92 10.91
N ARG A 568 -23.23 -7.72 10.85
CA ARG A 568 -23.64 -6.56 11.68
C ARG A 568 -25.07 -6.13 11.39
N VAL A 569 -25.44 -6.08 10.12
CA VAL A 569 -26.81 -5.75 9.74
C VAL A 569 -27.79 -6.79 10.26
N MET A 570 -27.44 -8.07 10.20
CA MET A 570 -28.23 -9.17 10.75
C MET A 570 -28.45 -9.02 12.26
N VAL A 571 -27.38 -8.74 13.02
CA VAL A 571 -27.46 -8.53 14.48
C VAL A 571 -28.32 -7.31 14.78
N ASN A 572 -28.06 -6.18 14.13
CA ASN A 572 -28.81 -4.94 14.36
C ASN A 572 -30.31 -5.07 14.04
N LEU A 573 -30.66 -5.90 13.04
CA LEU A 573 -32.07 -6.13 12.68
C LEU A 573 -32.79 -7.04 13.69
N MET A 574 -32.07 -8.00 14.28
CA MET A 574 -32.66 -9.09 15.05
C MET A 574 -32.46 -8.99 16.56
N ASP A 575 -31.59 -8.11 17.04
CA ASP A 575 -31.35 -7.85 18.46
C ASP A 575 -32.50 -7.00 19.04
N ASP A 576 -33.58 -7.65 19.39
CA ASP A 576 -34.73 -7.02 20.01
C ASP A 576 -34.46 -6.58 21.46
N SER A 577 -33.46 -7.19 22.10
CA SER A 577 -33.06 -6.91 23.48
C SER A 577 -32.14 -5.68 23.61
N GLY A 578 -31.51 -5.23 22.48
CA GLY A 578 -30.62 -4.08 22.43
C GLY A 578 -29.28 -4.31 23.15
N ASN A 579 -28.91 -5.57 23.38
CA ASN A 579 -27.67 -5.94 24.11
C ASN A 579 -26.46 -6.19 23.19
N GLY A 580 -26.61 -5.98 21.86
CA GLY A 580 -25.56 -6.20 20.85
C GLY A 580 -25.27 -7.66 20.56
N LYS A 581 -26.12 -8.59 21.01
CA LYS A 581 -25.98 -10.04 20.83
C LYS A 581 -27.31 -10.65 20.42
N LEU A 582 -27.28 -11.80 19.72
CA LEU A 582 -28.47 -12.56 19.43
C LEU A 582 -28.65 -13.70 20.41
N GLY A 583 -29.77 -13.73 21.11
CA GLY A 583 -30.21 -14.88 21.88
C GLY A 583 -30.63 -16.03 20.96
N LEU A 584 -30.83 -17.23 21.54
CA LEU A 584 -31.18 -18.44 20.78
C LEU A 584 -32.47 -18.26 19.95
N GLY A 585 -33.48 -17.57 20.49
CA GLY A 585 -34.75 -17.28 19.81
C GLY A 585 -34.59 -16.31 18.65
N GLU A 586 -33.81 -15.24 18.84
CA GLU A 586 -33.47 -14.23 17.83
C GLU A 586 -32.65 -14.88 16.69
N PHE A 587 -31.69 -15.72 17.05
CA PHE A 587 -30.89 -16.48 16.08
C PHE A 587 -31.75 -17.48 15.28
N ALA A 588 -32.64 -18.22 15.91
CA ALA A 588 -33.52 -19.15 15.20
C ALA A 588 -34.41 -18.40 14.19
N THR A 589 -34.83 -17.18 14.52
CA THR A 589 -35.61 -16.33 13.62
C THR A 589 -34.77 -15.83 12.45
N LEU A 590 -33.55 -15.37 12.74
CA LEU A 590 -32.58 -14.98 11.69
C LEU A 590 -32.28 -16.14 10.75
N TRP A 591 -32.01 -17.34 11.28
CA TRP A 591 -31.70 -18.52 10.48
C TRP A 591 -32.83 -18.88 9.52
N LYS A 592 -34.08 -18.85 9.97
CA LYS A 592 -35.23 -19.04 9.08
C LYS A 592 -35.29 -18.01 7.97
N LYS A 593 -34.94 -16.74 8.24
CA LYS A 593 -34.88 -15.71 7.22
C LYS A 593 -33.78 -15.98 6.20
N VAL A 594 -32.58 -16.32 6.64
CA VAL A 594 -31.46 -16.68 5.76
C VAL A 594 -31.82 -17.85 4.87
N GLN A 595 -32.43 -18.92 5.41
CA GLN A 595 -32.90 -20.06 4.63
C GLN A 595 -33.96 -19.66 3.58
N ARG A 596 -34.88 -18.75 3.93
CA ARG A 596 -35.86 -18.21 2.98
C ARG A 596 -35.16 -17.44 1.87
N TYR A 597 -34.21 -16.57 2.16
CA TYR A 597 -33.46 -15.80 1.17
C TYR A 597 -32.60 -16.71 0.28
N LEU A 598 -32.04 -17.78 0.83
CA LEU A 598 -31.31 -18.79 0.07
C LEU A 598 -32.23 -19.50 -0.93
N SER A 599 -33.47 -19.85 -0.53
CA SER A 599 -34.42 -20.49 -1.44
C SER A 599 -34.87 -19.55 -2.57
N ILE A 600 -35.01 -18.25 -2.27
CA ILE A 600 -35.35 -17.23 -3.26
C ILE A 600 -34.18 -17.02 -4.23
N TYR A 601 -32.95 -16.94 -3.71
CA TYR A 601 -31.76 -16.81 -4.52
C TYR A 601 -31.61 -17.93 -5.53
N LYS A 602 -31.65 -19.20 -5.06
CA LYS A 602 -31.60 -20.38 -5.91
C LYS A 602 -32.69 -20.45 -6.96
N LYS A 603 -33.91 -20.09 -6.59
CA LYS A 603 -35.06 -20.09 -7.52
C LYS A 603 -34.87 -19.12 -8.67
N ASN A 604 -34.18 -18.01 -8.43
CA ASN A 604 -34.04 -16.91 -9.37
C ASN A 604 -32.70 -16.85 -10.08
N ASP A 605 -31.67 -17.60 -9.64
CA ASP A 605 -30.42 -17.87 -10.36
C ASP A 605 -30.73 -18.88 -11.49
N SER A 606 -31.26 -18.36 -12.60
CA SER A 606 -31.84 -19.17 -13.67
C SER A 606 -30.80 -19.83 -14.57
N ASP A 607 -29.62 -19.29 -14.63
CA ASP A 607 -28.47 -19.82 -15.41
C ASP A 607 -27.51 -20.67 -14.56
N ASN A 608 -27.78 -20.81 -13.25
CA ASN A 608 -26.92 -21.49 -12.26
C ASN A 608 -25.48 -20.96 -12.25
N SER A 609 -25.32 -19.67 -12.49
CA SER A 609 -24.00 -19.03 -12.46
C SER A 609 -23.40 -18.92 -11.05
N GLY A 610 -24.25 -19.04 -10.02
CA GLY A 610 -23.89 -18.83 -8.61
C GLY A 610 -23.83 -17.35 -8.24
N THR A 611 -24.16 -16.45 -9.17
CA THR A 611 -24.34 -15.01 -8.98
C THR A 611 -25.64 -14.57 -9.61
N MET A 612 -26.21 -13.44 -9.17
CA MET A 612 -27.49 -12.96 -9.64
C MET A 612 -27.32 -11.75 -10.55
N SER A 613 -27.74 -11.85 -11.79
CA SER A 613 -27.78 -10.73 -12.73
C SER A 613 -28.84 -9.69 -12.34
N THR A 614 -28.74 -8.47 -12.87
CA THR A 614 -29.73 -7.40 -12.60
C THR A 614 -31.20 -7.78 -12.94
N PRO A 615 -31.52 -8.49 -14.04
CA PRO A 615 -32.86 -8.98 -14.29
C PRO A 615 -33.37 -9.99 -13.25
N GLU A 616 -32.54 -10.96 -12.86
CA GLU A 616 -32.86 -11.99 -11.86
C GLU A 616 -33.05 -11.35 -10.47
N MET A 617 -32.20 -10.39 -10.10
CA MET A 617 -32.32 -9.63 -8.88
C MET A 617 -33.70 -8.95 -8.74
N ARG A 618 -34.25 -8.38 -9.83
CA ARG A 618 -35.58 -7.75 -9.79
C ARG A 618 -36.66 -8.72 -9.39
N VAL A 619 -36.63 -9.94 -9.94
CA VAL A 619 -37.60 -10.99 -9.64
C VAL A 619 -37.40 -11.49 -8.21
N ALA A 620 -36.15 -11.71 -7.80
CA ALA A 620 -35.78 -12.18 -6.47
C ALA A 620 -36.23 -11.20 -5.37
N PHE A 621 -36.04 -9.90 -5.56
CA PHE A 621 -36.49 -8.88 -4.61
C PHE A 621 -38.02 -8.83 -4.48
N LYS A 622 -38.72 -8.99 -5.60
CA LYS A 622 -40.20 -9.10 -5.59
C LYS A 622 -40.66 -10.35 -4.85
N ASP A 623 -39.99 -11.49 -5.06
CA ASP A 623 -40.24 -12.75 -4.34
C ASP A 623 -39.95 -12.64 -2.85
N ALA A 624 -38.93 -11.84 -2.49
CA ALA A 624 -38.63 -11.51 -1.10
C ALA A 624 -39.65 -10.57 -0.43
N GLY A 625 -40.53 -9.96 -1.22
CA GLY A 625 -41.60 -9.08 -0.74
C GLY A 625 -41.34 -7.59 -0.95
N PHE A 626 -40.29 -7.22 -1.69
CA PHE A 626 -39.93 -5.82 -1.93
C PHE A 626 -40.31 -5.37 -3.33
N SER A 627 -41.25 -4.42 -3.42
CA SER A 627 -41.62 -3.76 -4.67
C SER A 627 -40.91 -2.42 -4.78
N LEU A 628 -39.79 -2.40 -5.49
CA LEU A 628 -38.92 -1.23 -5.62
C LEU A 628 -39.09 -0.56 -6.98
N ASN A 629 -38.84 0.76 -7.06
CA ASN A 629 -38.81 1.48 -8.32
C ASN A 629 -37.43 1.35 -9.01
N ASN A 630 -37.35 1.74 -10.29
CA ASN A 630 -36.14 1.61 -11.08
C ASN A 630 -34.94 2.38 -10.48
N THR A 631 -35.16 3.55 -9.88
CA THR A 631 -34.10 4.36 -9.27
C THR A 631 -33.48 3.65 -8.08
N ILE A 632 -34.29 3.01 -7.24
CA ILE A 632 -33.82 2.22 -6.10
C ILE A 632 -33.04 0.99 -6.59
N TYR A 633 -33.53 0.29 -7.61
CA TYR A 633 -32.78 -0.83 -8.20
C TYR A 633 -31.41 -0.40 -8.73
N GLN A 634 -31.33 0.74 -9.43
CA GLN A 634 -30.05 1.27 -9.91
C GLN A 634 -29.09 1.58 -8.76
N LEU A 635 -29.59 2.17 -7.67
CA LEU A 635 -28.78 2.45 -6.48
C LEU A 635 -28.30 1.17 -5.78
N LEU A 636 -29.15 0.14 -5.70
CA LEU A 636 -28.79 -1.14 -5.10
C LEU A 636 -27.75 -1.88 -5.95
N VAL A 637 -27.91 -1.90 -7.26
CA VAL A 637 -26.93 -2.46 -8.18
C VAL A 637 -25.59 -1.70 -8.04
N ALA A 638 -25.61 -0.38 -8.11
CA ALA A 638 -24.38 0.43 -7.97
C ALA A 638 -23.66 0.21 -6.64
N ARG A 639 -24.36 -0.21 -5.58
CA ARG A 639 -23.78 -0.39 -4.24
C ARG A 639 -23.36 -1.82 -3.93
N TYR A 640 -24.07 -2.81 -4.43
CA TYR A 640 -23.94 -4.21 -4.01
C TYR A 640 -23.50 -5.14 -5.12
N SER A 641 -23.48 -4.70 -6.39
CA SER A 641 -22.99 -5.54 -7.47
C SER A 641 -21.46 -5.50 -7.60
N ASP A 642 -20.92 -6.58 -8.10
CA ASP A 642 -19.58 -6.68 -8.61
C ASP A 642 -19.42 -5.86 -9.92
N PRO A 643 -18.18 -5.64 -10.39
CA PRO A 643 -17.92 -4.90 -11.63
C PRO A 643 -18.59 -5.47 -12.89
N ASP A 644 -18.94 -6.75 -12.88
CA ASP A 644 -19.69 -7.44 -13.93
C ASP A 644 -21.22 -7.26 -13.82
N MET A 645 -21.67 -6.42 -12.89
CA MET A 645 -23.08 -6.10 -12.63
C MET A 645 -23.90 -7.27 -12.08
N THR A 646 -23.24 -8.27 -11.48
CA THR A 646 -23.86 -9.38 -10.76
C THR A 646 -23.81 -9.20 -9.25
N ILE A 647 -24.66 -9.88 -8.50
CA ILE A 647 -24.72 -9.84 -7.04
C ILE A 647 -24.54 -11.24 -6.49
N ASP A 648 -23.57 -11.44 -5.61
CA ASP A 648 -23.37 -12.68 -4.89
C ASP A 648 -24.38 -12.88 -3.76
N PHE A 649 -24.39 -14.07 -3.14
CA PHE A 649 -25.38 -14.39 -2.10
C PHE A 649 -25.20 -13.54 -0.82
N ASP A 650 -23.96 -13.19 -0.44
CA ASP A 650 -23.70 -12.34 0.72
C ASP A 650 -24.26 -10.93 0.54
N ASN A 651 -23.95 -10.30 -0.60
CA ASN A 651 -24.44 -8.98 -0.94
C ASN A 651 -25.96 -8.96 -1.13
N PHE A 652 -26.55 -10.04 -1.67
CA PHE A 652 -27.99 -10.19 -1.79
C PHE A 652 -28.67 -10.21 -0.42
N VAL A 653 -28.19 -11.03 0.50
CA VAL A 653 -28.73 -11.11 1.86
C VAL A 653 -28.53 -9.80 2.62
N GLY A 654 -27.32 -9.23 2.55
CA GLY A 654 -27.02 -7.94 3.17
C GLY A 654 -27.93 -6.81 2.70
N CYS A 655 -28.23 -6.78 1.40
CA CYS A 655 -29.16 -5.83 0.81
C CYS A 655 -30.58 -6.00 1.34
N LEU A 656 -31.12 -7.23 1.35
CA LEU A 656 -32.45 -7.52 1.84
C LEU A 656 -32.63 -7.19 3.33
N MET A 657 -31.64 -7.53 4.15
CA MET A 657 -31.66 -7.22 5.58
C MET A 657 -31.67 -5.71 5.84
N ARG A 658 -30.93 -4.92 5.06
CA ARG A 658 -30.95 -3.44 5.18
C ARG A 658 -32.29 -2.85 4.75
N LEU A 659 -32.88 -3.35 3.68
CA LEU A 659 -34.22 -2.93 3.28
C LEU A 659 -35.24 -3.22 4.38
N GLU A 660 -35.22 -4.40 4.99
CA GLU A 660 -36.09 -4.72 6.14
C GLU A 660 -35.89 -3.76 7.30
N MET A 661 -34.62 -3.44 7.66
CA MET A 661 -34.32 -2.51 8.73
C MET A 661 -34.91 -1.12 8.47
N MET A 662 -34.75 -0.60 7.27
CA MET A 662 -35.30 0.70 6.86
C MET A 662 -36.82 0.73 6.92
N PHE A 663 -37.52 -0.32 6.49
CA PHE A 663 -38.95 -0.42 6.57
C PHE A 663 -39.47 -0.61 8.00
N SER A 664 -38.74 -1.34 8.85
CA SER A 664 -39.08 -1.55 10.26
C SER A 664 -38.93 -0.25 11.07
N GLU A 665 -37.89 0.52 10.86
CA GLU A 665 -37.71 1.83 11.48
C GLU A 665 -38.76 2.84 11.06
N SER A 666 -39.15 2.84 9.78
CA SER A 666 -40.23 3.67 9.28
C SER A 666 -41.57 3.34 9.97
N HIS A 667 -41.90 2.07 10.16
CA HIS A 667 -43.07 1.64 10.89
C HIS A 667 -43.02 1.97 12.41
N ARG A 668 -41.89 1.86 13.06
CA ARG A 668 -41.72 2.26 14.47
C ARG A 668 -41.88 3.77 14.65
N ALA A 669 -41.29 4.58 13.78
CA ALA A 669 -41.42 6.05 13.79
C ALA A 669 -42.88 6.50 13.55
N THR A 670 -43.60 5.84 12.67
CA THR A 670 -45.03 6.13 12.38
C THR A 670 -45.92 5.79 13.57
N ARG A 671 -45.63 4.71 14.34
CA ARG A 671 -46.36 4.37 15.57
C ARG A 671 -46.10 5.32 16.73
N GLN A 672 -44.85 5.84 16.87
CA GLN A 672 -44.51 6.77 17.95
C GLN A 672 -45.06 8.18 17.74
N LEU A 673 -45.33 8.60 16.50
CA LEU A 673 -45.76 9.96 16.17
C LEU A 673 -47.28 10.12 16.01
N GLN A 674 -48.07 9.06 16.22
CA GLN A 674 -49.55 9.09 16.05
C GLN A 674 -50.00 9.79 14.75
N LEU A 675 -49.28 9.67 13.66
CA LEU A 675 -49.64 10.22 12.38
C LEU A 675 -50.57 9.24 11.65
N PRO A 676 -51.61 9.72 10.94
CA PRO A 676 -52.59 8.86 10.29
C PRO A 676 -51.90 7.99 9.23
N THR A 677 -52.23 6.73 9.22
CA THR A 677 -51.78 5.71 8.27
C THR A 677 -51.94 6.18 6.83
N CYS A 678 -50.83 6.58 6.21
CA CYS A 678 -50.81 6.74 4.76
C CYS A 678 -50.73 5.36 4.09
N THR A 679 -51.85 4.87 3.62
CA THR A 679 -51.96 3.72 2.73
C THR A 679 -51.29 4.07 1.42
N VAL A 680 -50.12 3.49 1.12
CA VAL A 680 -49.45 3.63 -0.18
C VAL A 680 -50.28 2.83 -1.22
N ARG A 681 -51.19 3.46 -1.93
CA ARG A 681 -51.70 2.98 -3.19
C ARG A 681 -50.77 3.45 -4.31
N THR A 682 -50.16 2.49 -4.97
CA THR A 682 -49.34 2.69 -6.17
C THR A 682 -50.18 3.20 -7.33
N ASN A 683 -49.96 4.41 -7.75
CA ASN A 683 -49.99 4.82 -9.17
C ASN A 683 -49.30 6.18 -9.31
N ASN A 684 -48.21 6.16 -10.05
CA ASN A 684 -47.44 7.31 -10.55
C ASN A 684 -46.92 8.34 -9.51
N THR A 685 -45.60 8.38 -9.38
CA THR A 685 -44.80 9.41 -8.71
C THR A 685 -45.08 9.58 -7.22
N ASN A 686 -44.35 8.85 -6.38
CA ASN A 686 -44.18 9.28 -5.00
C ASN A 686 -42.77 8.96 -4.48
N PHE A 687 -42.02 10.01 -4.30
CA PHE A 687 -40.91 10.09 -3.37
C PHE A 687 -41.45 9.88 -1.97
N ILE A 688 -40.82 8.96 -1.19
CA ILE A 688 -40.99 8.95 0.26
C ILE A 688 -40.20 10.15 0.78
N MET A 689 -40.88 11.28 1.03
CA MET A 689 -40.33 12.39 1.80
C MET A 689 -40.39 12.01 3.27
N LEU A 690 -39.31 11.47 3.80
CA LEU A 690 -38.98 11.52 5.21
C LEU A 690 -38.43 12.91 5.53
N ASN A 691 -39.19 13.67 6.32
CA ASN A 691 -38.84 15.00 6.75
C ASN A 691 -37.43 15.01 7.41
N ARG A 692 -36.54 15.79 6.78
CA ARG A 692 -35.33 16.40 7.33
C ARG A 692 -34.47 15.60 8.32
N THR A 693 -34.06 14.41 7.98
CA THR A 693 -32.76 13.89 8.41
C THR A 693 -32.12 13.28 7.16
N ARG A 694 -30.99 13.87 6.77
CA ARG A 694 -30.18 13.38 5.65
C ARG A 694 -29.60 12.02 6.03
N PHE A 695 -30.31 10.95 5.69
CA PHE A 695 -29.64 9.64 5.57
C PHE A 695 -28.96 9.58 4.19
N ARG A 696 -27.63 9.55 4.20
CA ARG A 696 -26.87 9.17 3.01
C ARG A 696 -27.07 7.66 2.82
N LEU A 697 -27.75 7.29 1.74
CA LEU A 697 -27.67 5.96 1.15
C LEU A 697 -26.29 5.71 0.61
#